data_37222e52cc50932239db013081520afb
#
_entry.id   37222e52cc50932239db013081520afb
#
_cell.length_a   1.000
_cell.length_b   1.000
_cell.length_c   1.000
_cell.angle_alpha   90.00
_cell.angle_beta   90.00
_cell.angle_gamma   90.00
#
_symmetry.space_group_name_H-M   'P 1'
#
loop_
_entity.id
_entity.type
_entity.pdbx_description
1 polymer ?
#
loop_
_entity_poly.entity_id
_entity_poly.type
_entity_poly.pdbx_seq_one_letter_code
_entity_poly.pdbx_strand_id
1 'polypeptide(L)'
;MAQPKLSPMMQQYLDIKETYKDCILFFRLGDFYEMFFDDAKLVSRELELTLTGKSCGLEERAPMCGVPFHSADTYLAKLVEKGYKVAICEQVEDPATTKGLVKREVIKVVTPGTVTSQSMLRETENSYLASVYISKDGMAISYCDISTGELYTTEEYSKLNLVEDVFNELVKIDPKEIIINESFEEFIDGADLKAVTGAYISPYPDTYYSEKAAEDAIKAQFNCISLTTLGLADRKLSILSLGALLAYLLETQKQNLSQLTGCSFYELGKHMSLDKATLRNLEITETLYEKRVQGSLLGVLDKTGTAMGSRKMKQWLREPLNNAAEINLRLDAVEELLENPLVSNNIREALKQVYDFERLAGRVASGNANGKDLIALRNSIFVLPEIRENLADTDSALLSQLSGQIHDLSYLYDLIEAAIVDDPPFTIKEGSLIKSGYSQELDDIKFSIKDGKQWIASLESKERERTGIKTLKVGFNKVFGYYIDVTKLNAHLVPDDYIRKQTLVNNERYITPELKEMENLVLNAETKINQMEYEIFLSIREEIQKYIRQIQETSQAIAQLDVLCAFANVSSKLGYVKPIIDESYELQIERGRHPVIEQMIDGGMFVSNDTYLNNTDTSMLVITGPNMAGKSTYMRQTALIVLMAQAGCFVPCDYARIGVCDRIFTRIGASDNLSQGQSTFFVEMSELAYILNCSGDRSLIILDEIGRGTSTYDGLSIAWAAVDYLCNEKKHVRTLFATHYHELTVLEEQIPGVKNLNVDVSEENGNIVFLHKIVPGSASRSYGIHVARLAGVPKELLNNAESKLLKLENGTSDIQNAIEGASTQAGHGKTETSSGVSEQLSFFIPGPNPVAERLKKLDLMEVTPSQAIRILEELKEMI
;
A
#
# COMPACT_ATOMS: atom_id res chain seq x y z
N MET A 1 -9.13 7.80 58.68
CA MET A 1 -8.04 7.72 57.70
C MET A 1 -8.57 8.31 56.41
N ALA A 2 -7.97 9.35 55.86
CA ALA A 2 -8.36 9.91 54.57
C ALA A 2 -8.20 8.83 53.49
N GLN A 3 -9.17 8.63 52.63
CA GLN A 3 -9.01 7.73 51.49
C GLN A 3 -7.77 8.18 50.68
N PRO A 4 -6.89 7.28 50.29
CA PRO A 4 -5.71 7.63 49.49
C PRO A 4 -6.18 8.27 48.17
N LYS A 5 -5.89 9.57 48.00
CA LYS A 5 -6.24 10.33 46.79
C LYS A 5 -5.11 10.24 45.81
N LEU A 6 -5.44 9.90 44.58
CA LEU A 6 -4.51 10.00 43.44
C LEU A 6 -3.92 11.42 43.32
N SER A 7 -2.67 11.52 42.88
CA SER A 7 -2.08 12.82 42.60
C SER A 7 -2.86 13.54 41.49
N PRO A 8 -2.97 14.88 41.51
CA PRO A 8 -3.72 15.63 40.51
C PRO A 8 -3.34 15.33 39.08
N MET A 9 -2.05 15.10 38.83
CA MET A 9 -1.52 14.70 37.50
C MET A 9 -2.04 13.32 37.10
N MET A 10 -2.05 12.35 38.03
CA MET A 10 -2.51 10.99 37.72
C MET A 10 -4.02 10.94 37.50
N GLN A 11 -4.77 11.79 38.21
CA GLN A 11 -6.20 11.95 37.97
C GLN A 11 -6.44 12.49 36.55
N GLN A 12 -5.71 13.54 36.14
CA GLN A 12 -5.79 14.07 34.77
C GLN A 12 -5.49 13.00 33.72
N TYR A 13 -4.48 12.13 33.94
CA TYR A 13 -4.17 11.02 33.06
C TYR A 13 -5.34 10.07 32.94
N LEU A 14 -5.94 9.65 34.05
CA LEU A 14 -7.06 8.69 34.05
C LEU A 14 -8.32 9.26 33.40
N ASP A 15 -8.61 10.54 33.65
CA ASP A 15 -9.78 11.24 33.07
C ASP A 15 -9.66 11.29 31.53
N ILE A 16 -8.44 11.57 31.00
CA ILE A 16 -8.18 11.54 29.57
C ILE A 16 -8.24 10.10 29.04
N LYS A 17 -7.62 9.14 29.75
CA LYS A 17 -7.61 7.73 29.34
C LYS A 17 -9.03 7.13 29.29
N GLU A 18 -9.94 7.58 30.13
CA GLU A 18 -11.33 7.14 30.10
C GLU A 18 -12.04 7.48 28.79
N THR A 19 -11.68 8.62 28.18
CA THR A 19 -12.18 9.04 26.86
C THR A 19 -11.53 8.25 25.72
N TYR A 20 -10.26 7.82 25.87
CA TYR A 20 -9.45 7.15 24.84
C TYR A 20 -9.05 5.73 25.28
N LYS A 21 -10.04 4.92 25.73
CA LYS A 21 -9.82 3.57 26.29
C LYS A 21 -9.13 2.62 25.30
N ASP A 22 -9.44 2.72 24.04
CA ASP A 22 -8.94 1.90 22.93
C ASP A 22 -7.57 2.37 22.39
N CYS A 23 -7.05 3.52 22.89
CA CYS A 23 -5.78 4.09 22.44
C CYS A 23 -4.71 3.96 23.52
N ILE A 24 -3.47 3.74 23.14
CA ILE A 24 -2.31 3.92 24.01
C ILE A 24 -2.11 5.43 24.21
N LEU A 25 -2.05 5.90 25.46
CA LEU A 25 -1.94 7.33 25.77
C LEU A 25 -0.48 7.76 25.95
N PHE A 26 0.06 8.51 24.97
CA PHE A 26 1.35 9.18 25.07
C PHE A 26 1.16 10.52 25.80
N PHE A 27 1.42 10.53 27.12
CA PHE A 27 1.13 11.66 27.98
C PHE A 27 2.38 12.52 28.22
N ARG A 28 2.38 13.77 27.75
CA ARG A 28 3.55 14.68 27.84
C ARG A 28 3.87 15.09 29.25
N LEU A 29 5.09 14.80 29.67
CA LEU A 29 5.66 15.22 30.96
C LEU A 29 7.10 15.71 30.77
N GLY A 30 7.28 17.04 30.74
CA GLY A 30 8.56 17.65 30.41
C GLY A 30 9.06 17.21 29.03
N ASP A 31 10.26 16.60 28.99
CA ASP A 31 10.88 16.14 27.73
C ASP A 31 10.53 14.71 27.33
N PHE A 32 9.55 14.10 28.01
CA PHE A 32 9.14 12.72 27.75
C PHE A 32 7.64 12.61 27.47
N TYR A 33 7.26 11.62 26.66
CA TYR A 33 5.95 11.01 26.70
C TYR A 33 5.99 9.83 27.63
N GLU A 34 5.21 9.88 28.71
CA GLU A 34 5.11 8.82 29.69
C GLU A 34 3.78 8.08 29.55
N MET A 35 3.80 6.76 29.64
CA MET A 35 2.66 5.87 29.68
C MET A 35 2.56 5.24 31.06
N PHE A 36 1.32 5.00 31.54
CA PHE A 36 1.07 4.47 32.87
C PHE A 36 0.16 3.24 32.83
N PHE A 37 0.16 2.50 33.93
CA PHE A 37 -0.68 1.32 34.17
C PHE A 37 -0.57 0.27 33.04
N ASP A 38 -1.67 -0.15 32.43
CA ASP A 38 -1.70 -1.19 31.42
C ASP A 38 -1.07 -0.74 30.11
N ASP A 39 -1.19 0.54 29.74
CA ASP A 39 -0.46 1.10 28.60
C ASP A 39 1.06 0.95 28.76
N ALA A 40 1.57 1.22 29.98
CA ALA A 40 3.00 1.07 30.26
C ALA A 40 3.47 -0.38 30.15
N LYS A 41 2.68 -1.33 30.65
CA LYS A 41 2.99 -2.77 30.55
C LYS A 41 3.00 -3.24 29.09
N LEU A 42 2.00 -2.81 28.32
CA LEU A 42 1.86 -3.13 26.91
C LEU A 42 3.04 -2.57 26.10
N VAL A 43 3.28 -1.26 26.20
CA VAL A 43 4.33 -0.57 25.44
C VAL A 43 5.72 -1.04 25.83
N SER A 44 5.96 -1.30 27.12
CA SER A 44 7.23 -1.87 27.59
C SER A 44 7.53 -3.22 26.92
N ARG A 45 6.52 -4.08 26.74
CA ARG A 45 6.66 -5.38 26.08
C ARG A 45 6.84 -5.22 24.56
N GLU A 46 6.01 -4.38 23.93
CA GLU A 46 5.99 -4.24 22.46
C GLU A 46 7.22 -3.53 21.90
N LEU A 47 7.82 -2.61 22.69
CA LEU A 47 8.97 -1.79 22.29
C LEU A 47 10.25 -2.12 23.05
N GLU A 48 10.23 -3.17 23.92
CA GLU A 48 11.37 -3.57 24.76
C GLU A 48 11.90 -2.44 25.65
N LEU A 49 11.00 -1.58 26.17
CA LEU A 49 11.35 -0.48 27.05
C LEU A 49 11.41 -0.92 28.51
N THR A 50 12.26 -0.26 29.29
CA THR A 50 12.35 -0.52 30.73
C THR A 50 11.05 -0.10 31.44
N LEU A 51 10.38 -1.06 32.09
CA LEU A 51 9.24 -0.79 32.95
C LEU A 51 9.72 -0.30 34.31
N THR A 52 9.29 0.89 34.71
CA THR A 52 9.62 1.52 35.98
C THR A 52 8.35 1.80 36.78
N GLY A 53 8.43 2.55 37.88
CA GLY A 53 7.26 2.93 38.68
C GLY A 53 7.33 4.39 39.11
N LYS A 54 6.17 5.09 39.01
CA LYS A 54 6.02 6.49 39.43
C LYS A 54 5.09 6.59 40.65
N SER A 55 5.39 7.47 41.61
CA SER A 55 4.48 7.71 42.70
C SER A 55 3.20 8.34 42.22
N CYS A 56 2.05 7.74 42.54
CA CYS A 56 0.73 8.13 42.06
C CYS A 56 -0.19 8.68 43.19
N GLY A 57 0.30 8.74 44.44
CA GLY A 57 -0.48 9.11 45.63
C GLY A 57 -1.11 7.92 46.35
N LEU A 58 -0.93 6.71 45.83
CA LEU A 58 -1.28 5.43 46.47
C LEU A 58 -0.04 4.80 47.09
N GLU A 59 -0.21 3.78 47.93
CA GLU A 59 0.93 3.02 48.53
C GLU A 59 1.75 2.31 47.43
N GLU A 60 1.09 1.76 46.39
CA GLU A 60 1.77 1.16 45.25
C GLU A 60 2.13 2.20 44.20
N ARG A 61 3.32 2.04 43.60
CA ARG A 61 3.72 2.89 42.47
C ARG A 61 3.02 2.47 41.19
N ALA A 62 2.52 3.43 40.42
CA ALA A 62 1.96 3.16 39.11
C ALA A 62 3.05 2.65 38.14
N PRO A 63 2.88 1.48 37.49
CA PRO A 63 3.77 1.07 36.40
C PRO A 63 3.89 2.18 35.37
N MET A 64 5.13 2.45 34.90
CA MET A 64 5.42 3.54 33.99
C MET A 64 6.56 3.15 33.05
N CYS A 65 6.43 3.49 31.78
CA CYS A 65 7.52 3.59 30.84
C CYS A 65 7.43 4.92 30.08
N GLY A 66 8.49 5.33 29.39
CA GLY A 66 8.48 6.60 28.68
C GLY A 66 9.49 6.66 27.56
N VAL A 67 9.23 7.52 26.59
CA VAL A 67 10.08 7.80 25.43
C VAL A 67 10.39 9.30 25.35
N PRO A 68 11.59 9.71 24.94
CA PRO A 68 11.90 11.13 24.73
C PRO A 68 11.01 11.71 23.62
N PHE A 69 10.48 12.92 23.81
CA PHE A 69 9.52 13.48 22.88
C PHE A 69 10.11 13.70 21.47
N HIS A 70 11.41 14.06 21.39
CA HIS A 70 12.09 14.28 20.12
C HIS A 70 12.34 13.01 19.30
N SER A 71 12.24 11.83 19.91
CA SER A 71 12.36 10.53 19.24
C SER A 71 11.06 9.73 19.25
N ALA A 72 9.95 10.33 19.65
CA ALA A 72 8.65 9.67 19.81
C ALA A 72 8.13 9.04 18.50
N ASP A 73 8.36 9.69 17.36
CA ASP A 73 7.93 9.20 16.05
C ASP A 73 8.45 7.80 15.73
N THR A 74 9.69 7.48 16.10
CA THR A 74 10.27 6.14 15.86
C THR A 74 9.55 5.05 16.66
N TYR A 75 9.15 5.35 17.89
CA TYR A 75 8.40 4.42 18.74
C TYR A 75 6.95 4.32 18.35
N LEU A 76 6.36 5.46 17.95
CA LEU A 76 5.01 5.57 17.44
C LEU A 76 4.84 4.72 16.18
N ALA A 77 5.78 4.81 15.21
CA ALA A 77 5.79 4.00 14.01
C ALA A 77 5.67 2.51 14.31
N LYS A 78 6.48 1.99 15.24
CA LYS A 78 6.46 0.58 15.62
C LYS A 78 5.14 0.12 16.24
N LEU A 79 4.48 0.97 17.01
CA LEU A 79 3.18 0.65 17.61
C LEU A 79 2.08 0.67 16.55
N VAL A 80 2.08 1.67 15.69
CA VAL A 80 1.10 1.81 14.60
C VAL A 80 1.23 0.69 13.57
N GLU A 81 2.45 0.28 13.19
CA GLU A 81 2.68 -0.88 12.32
C GLU A 81 2.14 -2.19 12.91
N LYS A 82 2.11 -2.31 14.25
CA LYS A 82 1.48 -3.45 14.95
C LYS A 82 -0.04 -3.30 15.11
N GLY A 83 -0.63 -2.22 14.57
CA GLY A 83 -2.07 -1.97 14.60
C GLY A 83 -2.59 -1.26 15.85
N TYR A 84 -1.73 -0.74 16.72
CA TYR A 84 -2.17 0.01 17.90
C TYR A 84 -2.54 1.45 17.53
N LYS A 85 -3.63 1.96 18.12
CA LYS A 85 -3.99 3.39 18.09
C LYS A 85 -3.25 4.11 19.21
N VAL A 86 -2.69 5.28 18.92
CA VAL A 86 -1.94 6.07 19.92
C VAL A 86 -2.48 7.49 19.98
N ALA A 87 -2.95 7.89 21.18
CA ALA A 87 -3.41 9.25 21.47
C ALA A 87 -2.23 10.09 21.96
N ILE A 88 -1.92 11.18 21.24
CA ILE A 88 -0.84 12.12 21.60
C ILE A 88 -1.43 13.22 22.46
N CYS A 89 -1.02 13.26 23.72
CA CYS A 89 -1.49 14.22 24.71
C CYS A 89 -0.39 15.24 25.03
N GLU A 90 -0.62 16.52 24.63
CA GLU A 90 0.32 17.63 24.79
C GLU A 90 -0.11 18.61 25.87
N GLN A 91 0.87 19.40 26.36
CA GLN A 91 0.65 20.52 27.25
C GLN A 91 0.13 21.70 26.43
N VAL A 92 -1.09 22.14 26.68
CA VAL A 92 -1.74 23.25 25.96
C VAL A 92 -1.56 24.60 26.67
N GLU A 93 -0.94 24.62 27.85
CA GLU A 93 -0.59 25.82 28.61
C GLU A 93 0.92 25.90 28.79
N ASP A 94 1.47 27.11 28.82
CA ASP A 94 2.88 27.34 29.09
C ASP A 94 3.20 27.06 30.57
N PRO A 95 4.08 26.09 30.87
CA PRO A 95 4.49 25.79 32.25
C PRO A 95 5.09 26.99 33.02
N ALA A 96 5.68 27.96 32.28
CA ALA A 96 6.30 29.13 32.90
C ALA A 96 5.29 30.17 33.41
N THR A 97 4.08 30.17 32.88
CA THR A 97 3.02 31.14 33.22
C THR A 97 1.90 30.56 34.07
N THR A 98 1.75 29.22 34.11
CA THR A 98 0.64 28.54 34.79
C THR A 98 0.92 28.35 36.27
N LYS A 99 0.02 28.86 37.13
CA LYS A 99 0.02 28.61 38.57
C LYS A 99 -0.75 27.31 38.83
N GLY A 100 -0.06 26.16 38.96
CA GLY A 100 -0.69 24.88 39.29
C GLY A 100 -0.36 23.76 38.30
N LEU A 101 -1.33 22.83 38.10
CA LEU A 101 -1.18 21.74 37.15
C LEU A 101 -1.42 22.25 35.73
N VAL A 102 -0.44 22.11 34.86
CA VAL A 102 -0.55 22.45 33.44
C VAL A 102 -1.63 21.60 32.80
N LYS A 103 -2.55 22.22 32.05
CA LYS A 103 -3.59 21.54 31.30
C LYS A 103 -3.01 20.76 30.14
N ARG A 104 -3.50 19.54 29.95
CA ARG A 104 -3.11 18.65 28.84
C ARG A 104 -4.34 18.18 28.09
N GLU A 105 -4.23 18.10 26.79
CA GLU A 105 -5.30 17.65 25.91
C GLU A 105 -4.73 16.72 24.82
N VAL A 106 -5.56 15.79 24.36
CA VAL A 106 -5.21 14.98 23.17
C VAL A 106 -5.34 15.87 21.94
N ILE A 107 -4.20 16.10 21.29
CA ILE A 107 -4.12 16.94 20.07
C ILE A 107 -4.28 16.11 18.81
N LYS A 108 -4.03 14.80 18.87
CA LYS A 108 -4.09 13.89 17.73
C LYS A 108 -4.18 12.45 18.21
N VAL A 109 -4.94 11.61 17.46
CA VAL A 109 -4.89 10.16 17.56
C VAL A 109 -4.24 9.63 16.29
N VAL A 110 -3.15 8.87 16.41
CA VAL A 110 -2.46 8.26 15.28
C VAL A 110 -2.89 6.81 15.17
N THR A 111 -3.39 6.45 13.99
CA THR A 111 -3.84 5.11 13.63
C THR A 111 -3.12 4.64 12.36
N PRO A 112 -3.18 3.36 11.98
CA PRO A 112 -2.50 2.87 10.77
C PRO A 112 -2.86 3.65 9.48
N GLY A 113 -4.11 4.12 9.35
CA GLY A 113 -4.60 4.89 8.19
C GLY A 113 -4.46 6.40 8.31
N THR A 114 -4.03 6.94 9.47
CA THR A 114 -3.98 8.40 9.71
C THR A 114 -2.58 8.95 9.95
N VAL A 115 -1.56 8.23 9.50
CA VAL A 115 -0.15 8.63 9.60
C VAL A 115 0.14 9.80 8.66
N THR A 116 0.81 10.85 9.18
CA THR A 116 1.23 12.02 8.39
C THR A 116 2.71 12.35 8.54
N SER A 117 3.41 11.73 9.51
CA SER A 117 4.85 11.97 9.73
C SER A 117 5.68 11.30 8.65
N GLN A 118 6.61 12.04 8.04
CA GLN A 118 7.49 11.55 6.98
C GLN A 118 8.35 10.36 7.44
N SER A 119 8.76 10.33 8.70
CA SER A 119 9.55 9.24 9.28
C SER A 119 8.80 7.91 9.37
N MET A 120 7.46 7.94 9.27
CA MET A 120 6.58 6.78 9.38
C MET A 120 6.00 6.34 8.02
N LEU A 121 6.05 7.21 7.01
CA LEU A 121 5.53 6.93 5.67
C LEU A 121 6.63 6.40 4.77
N ARG A 122 6.33 5.36 3.99
CA ARG A 122 7.19 4.95 2.87
C ARG A 122 6.98 5.92 1.71
N GLU A 123 8.07 6.39 1.10
CA GLU A 123 8.01 7.41 0.05
C GLU A 123 7.24 6.93 -1.19
N THR A 124 7.41 5.67 -1.56
CA THR A 124 6.84 5.07 -2.77
C THR A 124 5.48 4.40 -2.55
N GLU A 125 4.86 4.55 -1.36
CA GLU A 125 3.56 3.96 -1.03
C GLU A 125 2.58 4.99 -0.51
N ASN A 126 1.30 4.82 -0.87
CA ASN A 126 0.19 5.54 -0.26
C ASN A 126 -0.18 4.92 1.09
N SER A 127 -0.75 5.72 1.99
CA SER A 127 -1.29 5.28 3.28
C SER A 127 -2.80 5.52 3.31
N TYR A 128 -3.55 4.63 2.65
CA TYR A 128 -5.00 4.81 2.55
C TYR A 128 -5.73 4.39 3.84
N LEU A 129 -6.66 5.26 4.26
CA LEU A 129 -7.75 4.96 5.16
C LEU A 129 -9.01 4.78 4.32
N ALA A 130 -9.74 3.69 4.51
CA ALA A 130 -11.00 3.43 3.82
C ALA A 130 -12.17 3.40 4.79
N SER A 131 -13.35 3.86 4.34
CA SER A 131 -14.65 3.69 4.98
C SER A 131 -15.49 2.81 4.09
N VAL A 132 -16.01 1.73 4.64
CA VAL A 132 -16.92 0.82 3.95
C VAL A 132 -18.30 0.90 4.58
N TYR A 133 -19.29 1.20 3.76
CA TYR A 133 -20.70 1.11 4.12
C TYR A 133 -21.34 -0.02 3.31
N ILE A 134 -21.99 -0.95 3.97
CA ILE A 134 -22.74 -2.03 3.34
C ILE A 134 -24.13 -2.13 3.91
N SER A 135 -25.10 -2.38 3.06
CA SER A 135 -26.50 -2.57 3.43
C SER A 135 -27.19 -3.53 2.43
N LYS A 136 -28.49 -3.81 2.65
CA LYS A 136 -29.30 -4.63 1.72
C LYS A 136 -29.52 -3.95 0.37
N ASP A 137 -29.31 -2.65 0.27
CA ASP A 137 -29.53 -1.87 -0.95
C ASP A 137 -28.27 -1.79 -1.83
N GLY A 138 -27.09 -1.98 -1.25
CA GLY A 138 -25.81 -1.90 -1.94
C GLY A 138 -24.65 -1.60 -1.00
N MET A 139 -23.52 -1.24 -1.60
CA MET A 139 -22.31 -0.88 -0.87
C MET A 139 -21.73 0.46 -1.34
N ALA A 140 -20.94 1.11 -0.49
CA ALA A 140 -20.08 2.23 -0.87
C ALA A 140 -18.73 2.14 -0.15
N ILE A 141 -17.70 2.56 -0.87
CA ILE A 141 -16.34 2.67 -0.34
C ILE A 141 -15.83 4.08 -0.59
N SER A 142 -15.39 4.75 0.48
CA SER A 142 -14.70 6.03 0.39
C SER A 142 -13.31 5.86 1.00
N TYR A 143 -12.27 6.39 0.36
CA TYR A 143 -10.90 6.28 0.87
C TYR A 143 -10.08 7.51 0.61
N CYS A 144 -9.11 7.75 1.47
CA CYS A 144 -8.21 8.89 1.34
C CYS A 144 -6.79 8.57 1.81
N ASP A 145 -5.82 9.31 1.28
CA ASP A 145 -4.48 9.45 1.86
C ASP A 145 -4.35 10.88 2.41
N ILE A 146 -4.33 10.99 3.75
CA ILE A 146 -4.22 12.30 4.42
C ILE A 146 -2.90 13.00 4.10
N SER A 147 -1.86 12.26 3.80
CA SER A 147 -0.53 12.80 3.53
C SER A 147 -0.44 13.51 2.17
N THR A 148 -1.20 13.03 1.17
CA THR A 148 -1.25 13.59 -0.19
C THR A 148 -2.48 14.48 -0.41
N GLY A 149 -3.56 14.23 0.32
CA GLY A 149 -4.83 14.95 0.18
C GLY A 149 -5.76 14.34 -0.88
N GLU A 150 -5.45 13.14 -1.38
CA GLU A 150 -6.33 12.39 -2.27
C GLU A 150 -7.56 11.86 -1.52
N LEU A 151 -8.73 11.96 -2.15
CA LEU A 151 -9.99 11.48 -1.60
C LEU A 151 -10.90 10.97 -2.72
N TYR A 152 -11.31 9.72 -2.61
CA TYR A 152 -12.13 9.03 -3.60
C TYR A 152 -13.36 8.41 -2.96
N THR A 153 -14.42 8.24 -3.76
CA THR A 153 -15.62 7.52 -3.33
C THR A 153 -16.25 6.77 -4.51
N THR A 154 -16.87 5.63 -4.21
CA THR A 154 -17.62 4.81 -5.17
C THR A 154 -18.83 4.17 -4.49
N GLU A 155 -19.82 3.78 -5.28
CA GLU A 155 -20.99 3.03 -4.80
C GLU A 155 -21.47 2.02 -5.83
N GLU A 156 -22.11 0.95 -5.36
CA GLU A 156 -22.71 -0.09 -6.19
C GLU A 156 -24.02 -0.57 -5.56
N TYR A 157 -25.05 -0.69 -6.40
CA TYR A 157 -26.39 -1.14 -6.01
C TYR A 157 -26.66 -2.59 -6.40
N SER A 158 -25.67 -3.34 -6.86
CA SER A 158 -25.80 -4.76 -7.22
C SER A 158 -26.12 -5.63 -6.01
N LYS A 159 -27.00 -6.61 -6.18
CA LYS A 159 -27.39 -7.55 -5.12
C LYS A 159 -26.73 -8.92 -5.23
N LEU A 160 -26.07 -9.22 -6.36
CA LEU A 160 -25.61 -10.58 -6.66
C LEU A 160 -24.20 -10.90 -6.15
N ASN A 161 -23.26 -9.95 -6.19
CA ASN A 161 -21.86 -10.18 -5.84
C ASN A 161 -21.28 -9.11 -4.89
N LEU A 162 -22.15 -8.52 -4.06
CA LEU A 162 -21.82 -7.36 -3.22
C LEU A 162 -20.58 -7.57 -2.34
N VAL A 163 -20.47 -8.75 -1.73
CA VAL A 163 -19.34 -9.10 -0.84
C VAL A 163 -18.03 -9.18 -1.63
N GLU A 164 -18.07 -9.81 -2.80
CA GLU A 164 -16.91 -9.99 -3.67
C GLU A 164 -16.45 -8.65 -4.25
N ASP A 165 -17.39 -7.78 -4.62
CA ASP A 165 -17.08 -6.43 -5.13
C ASP A 165 -16.38 -5.59 -4.05
N VAL A 166 -16.82 -5.68 -2.77
CA VAL A 166 -16.14 -5.04 -1.63
C VAL A 166 -14.71 -5.57 -1.48
N PHE A 167 -14.52 -6.90 -1.50
CA PHE A 167 -13.19 -7.48 -1.36
C PHE A 167 -12.25 -7.08 -2.50
N ASN A 168 -12.72 -7.17 -3.73
CA ASN A 168 -11.92 -6.83 -4.92
C ASN A 168 -11.48 -5.36 -4.89
N GLU A 169 -12.41 -4.45 -4.57
CA GLU A 169 -12.10 -3.03 -4.51
C GLU A 169 -11.14 -2.70 -3.37
N LEU A 170 -11.31 -3.30 -2.18
CA LEU A 170 -10.39 -3.10 -1.08
C LEU A 170 -8.98 -3.69 -1.32
N VAL A 171 -8.90 -4.82 -2.00
CA VAL A 171 -7.61 -5.39 -2.42
C VAL A 171 -6.90 -4.47 -3.40
N LYS A 172 -7.64 -3.85 -4.33
CA LYS A 172 -7.13 -2.88 -5.30
C LYS A 172 -6.61 -1.61 -4.60
N ILE A 173 -7.37 -1.04 -3.66
CA ILE A 173 -7.02 0.17 -2.88
C ILE A 173 -5.82 -0.09 -1.96
N ASP A 174 -5.72 -1.29 -1.34
CA ASP A 174 -4.68 -1.67 -0.36
C ASP A 174 -4.64 -0.75 0.88
N PRO A 175 -5.78 -0.53 1.57
CA PRO A 175 -5.84 0.37 2.70
C PRO A 175 -5.05 -0.18 3.89
N LYS A 176 -4.50 0.71 4.72
CA LYS A 176 -3.84 0.35 5.97
C LYS A 176 -4.84 0.21 7.13
N GLU A 177 -5.95 0.93 7.03
CA GLU A 177 -7.04 0.88 7.99
C GLU A 177 -8.38 0.97 7.26
N ILE A 178 -9.38 0.23 7.77
CA ILE A 178 -10.75 0.23 7.25
C ILE A 178 -11.69 0.51 8.40
N ILE A 179 -12.53 1.53 8.29
CA ILE A 179 -13.67 1.74 9.16
C ILE A 179 -14.92 1.12 8.54
N ILE A 180 -15.71 0.45 9.36
CA ILE A 180 -16.90 -0.29 8.94
C ILE A 180 -18.09 0.13 9.79
N ASN A 181 -19.30 0.13 9.20
CA ASN A 181 -20.54 0.34 9.95
C ASN A 181 -20.90 -0.90 10.78
N GLU A 182 -21.73 -0.72 11.83
CA GLU A 182 -22.09 -1.80 12.77
C GLU A 182 -22.80 -2.98 12.08
N SER A 183 -23.64 -2.69 11.07
CA SER A 183 -24.33 -3.73 10.28
C SER A 183 -23.41 -4.51 9.31
N PHE A 184 -22.16 -4.12 9.18
CA PHE A 184 -21.20 -4.77 8.26
C PHE A 184 -21.06 -6.27 8.55
N GLU A 185 -21.00 -6.66 9.83
CA GLU A 185 -20.82 -8.06 10.24
C GLU A 185 -22.02 -8.97 9.89
N GLU A 186 -23.18 -8.40 9.55
CA GLU A 186 -24.30 -9.18 8.99
C GLU A 186 -24.03 -9.71 7.58
N PHE A 187 -23.08 -9.09 6.85
CA PHE A 187 -22.75 -9.40 5.45
C PHE A 187 -21.37 -10.03 5.30
N ILE A 188 -20.36 -9.54 6.04
CA ILE A 188 -18.96 -9.93 5.91
C ILE A 188 -18.34 -10.07 7.30
N ASP A 189 -17.67 -11.20 7.56
CA ASP A 189 -16.88 -11.38 8.79
C ASP A 189 -15.64 -10.46 8.75
N GLY A 190 -15.45 -9.66 9.80
CA GLY A 190 -14.31 -8.78 9.93
C GLY A 190 -12.97 -9.51 9.96
N ALA A 191 -12.94 -10.77 10.42
CA ALA A 191 -11.74 -11.61 10.38
C ALA A 191 -11.37 -12.00 8.94
N ASP A 192 -12.35 -12.31 8.09
CA ASP A 192 -12.13 -12.61 6.68
C ASP A 192 -11.65 -11.35 5.94
N LEU A 193 -12.25 -10.19 6.22
CA LEU A 193 -11.81 -8.92 5.67
C LEU A 193 -10.34 -8.63 6.01
N LYS A 194 -9.95 -8.82 7.27
CA LYS A 194 -8.57 -8.64 7.73
C LYS A 194 -7.62 -9.65 7.07
N ALA A 195 -8.03 -10.91 6.92
CA ALA A 195 -7.22 -11.95 6.28
C ALA A 195 -6.99 -11.63 4.78
N VAL A 196 -7.99 -11.06 4.12
CA VAL A 196 -7.90 -10.69 2.70
C VAL A 196 -7.08 -9.42 2.51
N THR A 197 -7.35 -8.34 3.23
CA THR A 197 -6.74 -7.03 3.02
C THR A 197 -5.42 -6.85 3.79
N GLY A 198 -5.26 -7.48 4.96
CA GLY A 198 -4.20 -7.20 5.91
C GLY A 198 -4.37 -5.89 6.68
N ALA A 199 -5.44 -5.14 6.41
CA ALA A 199 -5.73 -3.85 7.03
C ALA A 199 -6.17 -4.00 8.49
N TYR A 200 -6.02 -2.93 9.24
CA TYR A 200 -6.64 -2.81 10.56
C TYR A 200 -8.12 -2.47 10.41
N ILE A 201 -9.00 -3.25 11.07
CA ILE A 201 -10.45 -3.06 10.99
C ILE A 201 -10.92 -2.31 12.24
N SER A 202 -11.64 -1.20 12.05
CA SER A 202 -12.19 -0.37 13.11
C SER A 202 -13.71 -0.26 12.95
N PRO A 203 -14.54 -0.92 13.78
CA PRO A 203 -15.97 -0.62 13.81
C PRO A 203 -16.21 0.85 14.16
N TYR A 204 -17.14 1.48 13.46
CA TYR A 204 -17.48 2.89 13.67
C TYR A 204 -19.01 3.04 13.78
N PRO A 205 -19.54 3.85 14.72
CA PRO A 205 -20.96 3.88 15.03
C PRO A 205 -21.86 4.26 13.84
N ASP A 206 -22.98 3.57 13.66
CA ASP A 206 -23.96 3.81 12.59
C ASP A 206 -24.53 5.23 12.58
N THR A 207 -24.47 5.94 13.71
CA THR A 207 -24.89 7.35 13.81
C THR A 207 -24.14 8.26 12.84
N TYR A 208 -22.89 7.95 12.52
CA TYR A 208 -22.06 8.70 11.56
C TYR A 208 -22.35 8.34 10.10
N TYR A 209 -22.97 7.17 9.88
CA TYR A 209 -23.45 6.73 8.57
C TYR A 209 -24.90 7.17 8.29
N SER A 210 -25.44 8.11 9.08
CA SER A 210 -26.76 8.66 8.84
C SER A 210 -26.72 9.77 7.78
N GLU A 211 -27.75 9.86 6.92
CA GLU A 211 -27.82 10.80 5.78
C GLU A 211 -27.54 12.25 6.22
N LYS A 212 -28.19 12.70 7.29
CA LYS A 212 -28.03 14.07 7.81
C LYS A 212 -26.62 14.33 8.34
N ALA A 213 -26.06 13.44 9.16
CA ALA A 213 -24.74 13.63 9.76
C ALA A 213 -23.66 13.62 8.68
N ALA A 214 -23.79 12.71 7.70
CA ALA A 214 -22.89 12.60 6.58
C ALA A 214 -22.91 13.84 5.68
N GLU A 215 -24.10 14.32 5.31
CA GLU A 215 -24.23 15.56 4.53
C GLU A 215 -23.63 16.77 5.26
N ASP A 216 -23.94 16.93 6.55
CA ASP A 216 -23.43 18.04 7.35
C ASP A 216 -21.89 18.01 7.41
N ALA A 217 -21.27 16.84 7.59
CA ALA A 217 -19.82 16.66 7.60
C ALA A 217 -19.19 17.02 6.25
N ILE A 218 -19.78 16.55 5.12
CA ILE A 218 -19.27 16.84 3.78
C ILE A 218 -19.40 18.33 3.46
N LYS A 219 -20.56 18.95 3.74
CA LYS A 219 -20.80 20.38 3.51
C LYS A 219 -19.85 21.27 4.34
N ALA A 220 -19.60 20.88 5.60
CA ALA A 220 -18.66 21.57 6.46
C ALA A 220 -17.21 21.49 5.93
N GLN A 221 -16.76 20.29 5.51
CA GLN A 221 -15.42 20.06 5.00
C GLN A 221 -15.13 20.88 3.73
N PHE A 222 -16.04 20.86 2.76
CA PHE A 222 -15.82 21.48 1.46
C PHE A 222 -16.41 22.90 1.34
N ASN A 223 -16.96 23.42 2.43
CA ASN A 223 -17.61 24.73 2.47
C ASN A 223 -18.62 24.92 1.31
N CYS A 224 -19.41 23.90 1.03
CA CYS A 224 -20.38 23.90 -0.07
C CYS A 224 -21.83 23.92 0.43
N ILE A 225 -22.71 24.61 -0.31
CA ILE A 225 -24.14 24.70 0.03
C ILE A 225 -24.89 23.43 -0.42
N SER A 226 -24.45 22.84 -1.53
CA SER A 226 -25.08 21.68 -2.15
C SER A 226 -24.04 20.63 -2.57
N LEU A 227 -24.35 19.36 -2.38
CA LEU A 227 -23.52 18.24 -2.82
C LEU A 227 -23.42 18.11 -4.35
N THR A 228 -24.27 18.81 -5.09
CA THR A 228 -24.23 18.89 -6.56
C THR A 228 -22.89 19.43 -7.07
N THR A 229 -22.28 20.34 -6.34
CA THR A 229 -20.96 20.92 -6.71
C THR A 229 -19.83 19.90 -6.64
N LEU A 230 -20.03 18.82 -5.88
CA LEU A 230 -19.08 17.70 -5.73
C LEU A 230 -19.45 16.48 -6.60
N GLY A 231 -20.55 16.58 -7.41
CA GLY A 231 -21.04 15.47 -8.21
C GLY A 231 -21.69 14.33 -7.40
N LEU A 232 -22.08 14.59 -6.13
CA LEU A 232 -22.59 13.60 -5.20
C LEU A 232 -24.11 13.65 -4.98
N ALA A 233 -24.87 14.50 -5.66
CA ALA A 233 -26.29 14.75 -5.39
C ALA A 233 -27.15 13.46 -5.41
N ASP A 234 -26.87 12.55 -6.32
CA ASP A 234 -27.64 11.29 -6.53
C ASP A 234 -26.90 10.05 -6.00
N ARG A 235 -25.83 10.24 -5.22
CA ARG A 235 -24.92 9.18 -4.74
C ARG A 235 -25.12 8.91 -3.24
N LYS A 236 -26.28 8.33 -2.88
CA LYS A 236 -26.68 8.18 -1.47
C LYS A 236 -25.73 7.36 -0.62
N LEU A 237 -25.27 6.20 -1.12
CA LEU A 237 -24.40 5.31 -0.36
C LEU A 237 -22.99 5.92 -0.23
N SER A 238 -22.49 6.55 -1.30
CA SER A 238 -21.22 7.30 -1.27
C SER A 238 -21.24 8.42 -0.23
N ILE A 239 -22.34 9.15 -0.09
CA ILE A 239 -22.50 10.19 0.93
C ILE A 239 -22.34 9.61 2.33
N LEU A 240 -22.97 8.45 2.63
CA LEU A 240 -22.89 7.79 3.95
C LEU A 240 -21.45 7.38 4.27
N SER A 241 -20.80 6.68 3.35
CA SER A 241 -19.41 6.24 3.51
C SER A 241 -18.44 7.41 3.64
N LEU A 242 -18.56 8.43 2.79
CA LEU A 242 -17.68 9.62 2.79
C LEU A 242 -17.87 10.45 4.06
N GLY A 243 -19.12 10.65 4.49
CA GLY A 243 -19.42 11.40 5.71
C GLY A 243 -18.82 10.76 6.95
N ALA A 244 -18.93 9.43 7.07
CA ALA A 244 -18.32 8.68 8.17
C ALA A 244 -16.78 8.77 8.13
N LEU A 245 -16.16 8.67 6.93
CA LEU A 245 -14.73 8.86 6.74
C LEU A 245 -14.25 10.23 7.25
N LEU A 246 -14.93 11.30 6.84
CA LEU A 246 -14.60 12.67 7.26
C LEU A 246 -14.79 12.87 8.76
N ALA A 247 -15.86 12.34 9.34
CA ALA A 247 -16.11 12.39 10.79
C ALA A 247 -14.98 11.70 11.57
N TYR A 248 -14.59 10.49 11.16
CA TYR A 248 -13.47 9.76 11.77
C TYR A 248 -12.15 10.52 11.68
N LEU A 249 -11.87 11.15 10.53
CA LEU A 249 -10.69 11.97 10.35
C LEU A 249 -10.68 13.20 11.27
N LEU A 250 -11.80 13.90 11.40
CA LEU A 250 -11.92 15.06 12.30
C LEU A 250 -11.74 14.66 13.77
N GLU A 251 -12.29 13.51 14.19
CA GLU A 251 -12.10 12.97 15.53
C GLU A 251 -10.65 12.58 15.83
N THR A 252 -9.96 12.00 14.86
CA THR A 252 -8.58 11.51 15.04
C THR A 252 -7.56 12.61 14.89
N GLN A 253 -7.69 13.50 13.90
CA GLN A 253 -6.70 14.55 13.63
C GLN A 253 -6.88 15.78 14.52
N LYS A 254 -8.08 16.05 15.05
CA LYS A 254 -8.39 17.24 15.90
C LYS A 254 -8.04 18.60 15.25
N GLN A 255 -7.81 18.60 13.94
CA GLN A 255 -7.41 19.76 13.15
C GLN A 255 -8.24 19.83 11.87
N ASN A 256 -8.24 20.97 11.21
CA ASN A 256 -8.87 21.12 9.91
C ASN A 256 -8.18 20.23 8.86
N LEU A 257 -8.99 19.60 8.01
CA LEU A 257 -8.54 18.73 6.93
C LEU A 257 -8.37 19.52 5.62
N SER A 258 -7.71 20.67 5.68
CA SER A 258 -7.59 21.60 4.55
C SER A 258 -6.81 21.06 3.35
N GLN A 259 -6.07 19.95 3.53
CA GLN A 259 -5.45 19.19 2.44
C GLN A 259 -6.46 18.44 1.59
N LEU A 260 -7.64 18.08 2.11
CA LEU A 260 -8.71 17.47 1.34
C LEU A 260 -9.51 18.56 0.63
N THR A 261 -9.08 18.94 -0.57
CA THR A 261 -9.64 20.07 -1.33
C THR A 261 -10.83 19.69 -2.21
N GLY A 262 -11.05 18.40 -2.46
CA GLY A 262 -12.12 17.85 -3.26
C GLY A 262 -12.29 16.35 -3.06
N CYS A 263 -13.35 15.78 -3.66
CA CYS A 263 -13.62 14.35 -3.68
C CYS A 263 -13.86 13.91 -5.12
N SER A 264 -13.23 12.82 -5.54
CA SER A 264 -13.41 12.23 -6.87
C SER A 264 -14.33 11.01 -6.77
N PHE A 265 -15.48 11.06 -7.46
CA PHE A 265 -16.32 9.88 -7.64
C PHE A 265 -15.80 9.06 -8.82
N TYR A 266 -15.75 7.72 -8.66
CA TYR A 266 -15.44 6.81 -9.76
C TYR A 266 -16.46 5.65 -9.81
N GLU A 267 -16.69 5.14 -11.00
CA GLU A 267 -17.56 3.98 -11.21
C GLU A 267 -16.75 2.69 -11.15
N LEU A 268 -17.30 1.65 -10.50
CA LEU A 268 -16.73 0.32 -10.56
C LEU A 268 -16.73 -0.17 -12.02
N GLY A 269 -15.71 -0.92 -12.42
CA GLY A 269 -15.57 -1.40 -13.79
C GLY A 269 -14.90 -0.42 -14.79
N LYS A 270 -14.56 0.81 -14.39
CA LYS A 270 -13.73 1.70 -15.21
C LYS A 270 -12.32 1.17 -15.45
N HIS A 271 -11.83 0.33 -14.56
CA HIS A 271 -10.53 -0.30 -14.64
C HIS A 271 -10.68 -1.82 -14.77
N MET A 272 -9.68 -2.45 -15.37
CA MET A 272 -9.57 -3.90 -15.38
C MET A 272 -9.57 -4.44 -13.95
N SER A 273 -10.44 -5.41 -13.67
CA SER A 273 -10.52 -6.01 -12.35
C SER A 273 -9.42 -7.06 -12.18
N LEU A 274 -8.65 -6.93 -11.10
CA LEU A 274 -7.59 -7.85 -10.69
C LEU A 274 -7.87 -8.30 -9.27
N ASP A 275 -8.14 -9.59 -9.07
CA ASP A 275 -8.31 -10.16 -7.74
C ASP A 275 -6.96 -10.34 -7.00
N LYS A 276 -7.02 -10.63 -5.70
CA LYS A 276 -5.84 -10.83 -4.87
C LYS A 276 -4.94 -11.96 -5.38
N ALA A 277 -5.55 -13.04 -5.88
CA ALA A 277 -4.82 -14.18 -6.42
C ALA A 277 -4.04 -13.77 -7.67
N THR A 278 -4.67 -13.03 -8.56
CA THR A 278 -4.05 -12.53 -9.80
C THR A 278 -2.91 -11.54 -9.52
N LEU A 279 -3.12 -10.54 -8.64
CA LEU A 279 -2.06 -9.60 -8.24
C LEU A 279 -0.82 -10.33 -7.70
N ARG A 280 -1.06 -11.35 -6.86
CA ARG A 280 -0.01 -12.17 -6.26
C ARG A 280 0.66 -13.12 -7.26
N ASN A 281 -0.13 -13.86 -8.04
CA ASN A 281 0.37 -14.91 -8.95
C ASN A 281 1.16 -14.33 -10.12
N LEU A 282 0.82 -13.12 -10.57
CA LEU A 282 1.55 -12.38 -11.60
C LEU A 282 2.73 -11.57 -11.06
N GLU A 283 2.91 -11.51 -9.73
CA GLU A 283 3.98 -10.74 -9.08
C GLU A 283 4.07 -9.30 -9.60
N ILE A 284 2.91 -8.61 -9.62
CA ILE A 284 2.79 -7.29 -10.24
C ILE A 284 3.58 -6.23 -9.47
N THR A 285 3.38 -6.15 -8.15
CA THR A 285 4.00 -5.11 -7.31
C THR A 285 5.14 -5.62 -6.42
N GLU A 286 5.11 -6.91 -6.07
CA GLU A 286 6.11 -7.56 -5.22
C GLU A 286 6.23 -9.04 -5.55
N THR A 287 7.38 -9.65 -5.21
CA THR A 287 7.60 -11.09 -5.39
C THR A 287 6.81 -11.92 -4.38
N LEU A 288 6.45 -13.15 -4.79
CA LEU A 288 5.60 -14.04 -4.00
C LEU A 288 6.22 -14.44 -2.65
N TYR A 289 7.51 -14.76 -2.63
CA TYR A 289 8.19 -15.29 -1.45
C TYR A 289 8.87 -14.23 -0.61
N GLU A 290 9.66 -13.35 -1.23
CA GLU A 290 10.50 -12.40 -0.52
C GLU A 290 9.81 -11.05 -0.24
N LYS A 291 8.63 -10.84 -0.83
CA LYS A 291 7.88 -9.57 -0.71
C LYS A 291 8.72 -8.34 -1.10
N ARG A 292 9.53 -8.49 -2.15
CA ARG A 292 10.39 -7.43 -2.67
C ARG A 292 9.86 -6.89 -3.99
N VAL A 293 10.05 -5.60 -4.22
CA VAL A 293 9.74 -4.95 -5.50
C VAL A 293 10.69 -5.44 -6.60
N GLN A 294 11.98 -5.61 -6.26
CA GLN A 294 12.94 -6.19 -7.21
C GLN A 294 12.56 -7.63 -7.56
N GLY A 295 12.42 -7.93 -8.85
CA GLY A 295 11.94 -9.23 -9.34
C GLY A 295 10.43 -9.27 -9.62
N SER A 296 9.70 -8.16 -9.41
CA SER A 296 8.32 -7.99 -9.82
C SER A 296 8.20 -7.17 -11.12
N LEU A 297 6.99 -7.08 -11.69
CA LEU A 297 6.74 -6.21 -12.84
C LEU A 297 7.03 -4.74 -12.51
N LEU A 298 6.58 -4.26 -11.34
CA LEU A 298 6.86 -2.90 -10.86
C LEU A 298 8.38 -2.64 -10.81
N GLY A 299 9.19 -3.60 -10.35
CA GLY A 299 10.65 -3.45 -10.29
C GLY A 299 11.32 -3.26 -11.65
N VAL A 300 10.73 -3.79 -12.73
CA VAL A 300 11.18 -3.57 -14.10
C VAL A 300 10.76 -2.19 -14.60
N LEU A 301 9.49 -1.82 -14.43
CA LEU A 301 8.88 -0.64 -15.04
C LEU A 301 9.14 0.65 -14.27
N ASP A 302 9.26 0.59 -12.94
CA ASP A 302 9.48 1.78 -12.12
C ASP A 302 10.90 2.32 -12.30
N LYS A 303 11.00 3.29 -13.21
CA LYS A 303 12.19 4.12 -13.47
C LYS A 303 11.84 5.60 -13.35
N THR A 304 10.83 5.89 -12.52
CA THR A 304 10.38 7.25 -12.20
C THR A 304 11.47 8.03 -11.46
N GLY A 305 11.46 9.34 -11.63
CA GLY A 305 12.38 10.27 -10.97
C GLY A 305 11.86 10.78 -9.62
N THR A 306 10.55 10.66 -9.35
CA THR A 306 9.87 11.23 -8.18
C THR A 306 9.13 10.16 -7.38
N ALA A 307 8.96 10.40 -6.07
CA ALA A 307 8.17 9.52 -5.21
C ALA A 307 6.68 9.47 -5.62
N MET A 308 6.11 10.60 -6.07
CA MET A 308 4.72 10.69 -6.59
C MET A 308 4.58 9.86 -7.87
N GLY A 309 5.56 9.91 -8.78
CA GLY A 309 5.58 9.07 -9.98
C GLY A 309 5.60 7.58 -9.64
N SER A 310 6.39 7.16 -8.67
CA SER A 310 6.43 5.76 -8.21
C SER A 310 5.07 5.31 -7.62
N ARG A 311 4.42 6.14 -6.80
CA ARG A 311 3.06 5.87 -6.31
C ARG A 311 2.06 5.75 -7.46
N LYS A 312 2.10 6.66 -8.43
CA LYS A 312 1.24 6.65 -9.61
C LYS A 312 1.49 5.44 -10.51
N MET A 313 2.75 5.02 -10.69
CA MET A 313 3.12 3.79 -11.41
C MET A 313 2.49 2.56 -10.75
N LYS A 314 2.64 2.42 -9.43
CA LYS A 314 2.03 1.33 -8.66
C LYS A 314 0.50 1.33 -8.81
N GLN A 315 -0.13 2.51 -8.77
CA GLN A 315 -1.56 2.66 -8.99
C GLN A 315 -1.96 2.20 -10.40
N TRP A 316 -1.30 2.66 -11.46
CA TRP A 316 -1.64 2.31 -12.84
C TRP A 316 -1.50 0.81 -13.14
N LEU A 317 -0.55 0.13 -12.50
CA LEU A 317 -0.39 -1.32 -12.62
C LEU A 317 -1.45 -2.11 -11.83
N ARG A 318 -2.00 -1.57 -10.77
CA ARG A 318 -3.11 -2.19 -10.00
C ARG A 318 -4.48 -1.84 -10.58
N GLU A 319 -4.57 -0.75 -11.32
CA GLU A 319 -5.76 -0.18 -11.92
C GLU A 319 -5.57 0.04 -13.43
N PRO A 320 -5.27 -1.01 -14.23
CA PRO A 320 -5.16 -0.85 -15.68
C PRO A 320 -6.49 -0.35 -16.25
N LEU A 321 -6.44 0.46 -17.30
CA LEU A 321 -7.63 1.03 -17.92
C LEU A 321 -8.46 -0.03 -18.65
N ASN A 322 -9.78 0.19 -18.71
CA ASN A 322 -10.75 -0.65 -19.42
C ASN A 322 -11.43 0.11 -20.59
N ASN A 323 -10.76 1.16 -21.09
CA ASN A 323 -11.26 1.97 -22.19
C ASN A 323 -10.16 2.13 -23.25
N ALA A 324 -10.42 1.64 -24.45
CA ALA A 324 -9.43 1.65 -25.54
C ALA A 324 -8.96 3.07 -25.90
N ALA A 325 -9.84 4.06 -25.87
CA ALA A 325 -9.48 5.44 -26.18
C ALA A 325 -8.51 6.05 -25.13
N GLU A 326 -8.79 5.83 -23.84
CA GLU A 326 -7.91 6.31 -22.75
C GLU A 326 -6.55 5.59 -22.75
N ILE A 327 -6.54 4.28 -23.07
CA ILE A 327 -5.30 3.51 -23.21
C ILE A 327 -4.45 4.07 -24.35
N ASN A 328 -5.07 4.29 -25.52
CA ASN A 328 -4.34 4.82 -26.68
C ASN A 328 -3.80 6.23 -26.43
N LEU A 329 -4.50 7.09 -25.69
CA LEU A 329 -3.95 8.40 -25.28
C LEU A 329 -2.63 8.28 -24.49
N ARG A 330 -2.51 7.27 -23.60
CA ARG A 330 -1.26 7.00 -22.88
C ARG A 330 -0.18 6.45 -23.81
N LEU A 331 -0.54 5.50 -24.69
CA LEU A 331 0.36 4.90 -25.66
C LEU A 331 0.92 5.93 -26.65
N ASP A 332 0.08 6.86 -27.13
CA ASP A 332 0.50 7.95 -28.01
C ASP A 332 1.48 8.91 -27.31
N ALA A 333 1.24 9.21 -26.04
CA ALA A 333 2.15 10.02 -25.24
C ALA A 333 3.52 9.32 -25.03
N VAL A 334 3.51 8.01 -24.77
CA VAL A 334 4.74 7.22 -24.66
C VAL A 334 5.51 7.17 -25.98
N GLU A 335 4.80 7.00 -27.11
CA GLU A 335 5.38 7.00 -28.45
C GLU A 335 6.11 8.31 -28.74
N GLU A 336 5.44 9.45 -28.51
CA GLU A 336 6.02 10.77 -28.77
C GLU A 336 7.26 11.02 -27.89
N LEU A 337 7.22 10.64 -26.60
CA LEU A 337 8.38 10.74 -25.70
C LEU A 337 9.54 9.82 -26.13
N LEU A 338 9.24 8.72 -26.79
CA LEU A 338 10.24 7.78 -27.32
C LEU A 338 10.84 8.29 -28.62
N GLU A 339 10.05 8.88 -29.51
CA GLU A 339 10.49 9.50 -30.77
C GLU A 339 11.29 10.78 -30.53
N ASN A 340 11.07 11.47 -29.40
CA ASN A 340 11.75 12.69 -29.01
C ASN A 340 12.65 12.49 -27.76
N PRO A 341 13.74 11.72 -27.84
CA PRO A 341 14.55 11.36 -26.69
C PRO A 341 15.22 12.55 -25.98
N LEU A 342 15.44 13.66 -26.67
CA LEU A 342 15.99 14.88 -26.08
C LEU A 342 14.96 15.49 -25.09
N VAL A 343 13.71 15.66 -25.53
CA VAL A 343 12.61 16.16 -24.69
C VAL A 343 12.40 15.26 -23.49
N SER A 344 12.29 13.95 -23.72
CA SER A 344 12.12 12.96 -22.66
C SER A 344 13.25 12.99 -21.62
N ASN A 345 14.50 13.11 -22.05
CA ASN A 345 15.64 13.18 -21.13
C ASN A 345 15.68 14.52 -20.36
N ASN A 346 15.39 15.65 -21.00
CA ASN A 346 15.32 16.95 -20.30
C ASN A 346 14.26 16.92 -19.20
N ILE A 347 13.06 16.44 -19.53
CA ILE A 347 11.99 16.28 -18.53
C ILE A 347 12.44 15.38 -17.37
N ARG A 348 13.07 14.24 -17.65
CA ARG A 348 13.54 13.32 -16.62
C ARG A 348 14.62 13.92 -15.72
N GLU A 349 15.55 14.71 -16.26
CA GLU A 349 16.56 15.41 -15.44
C GLU A 349 15.93 16.51 -14.58
N ALA A 350 14.94 17.24 -15.11
CA ALA A 350 14.15 18.20 -14.33
C ALA A 350 13.37 17.51 -13.20
N LEU A 351 12.71 16.39 -13.47
CA LEU A 351 11.95 15.62 -12.49
C LEU A 351 12.79 15.13 -11.32
N LYS A 352 14.08 14.84 -11.49
CA LYS A 352 14.96 14.46 -10.38
C LYS A 352 15.15 15.57 -9.33
N GLN A 353 14.86 16.81 -9.71
CA GLN A 353 14.97 17.97 -8.81
C GLN A 353 13.64 18.28 -8.11
N VAL A 354 12.56 17.61 -8.51
CA VAL A 354 11.23 17.77 -7.91
C VAL A 354 11.12 16.88 -6.67
N TYR A 355 10.88 17.50 -5.52
CA TYR A 355 10.59 16.80 -4.27
C TYR A 355 9.15 16.27 -4.27
N ASP A 356 8.77 15.55 -3.21
CA ASP A 356 7.41 15.01 -3.05
C ASP A 356 6.38 16.15 -2.86
N PHE A 357 5.93 16.69 -3.97
CA PHE A 357 5.08 17.88 -4.05
C PHE A 357 3.71 17.64 -3.41
N GLU A 358 3.16 16.43 -3.55
CA GLU A 358 1.89 16.03 -2.91
C GLU A 358 1.98 16.08 -1.38
N ARG A 359 3.00 15.44 -0.81
CA ARG A 359 3.19 15.42 0.65
C ARG A 359 3.63 16.77 1.20
N LEU A 360 4.37 17.58 0.42
CA LEU A 360 4.67 18.96 0.78
C LEU A 360 3.39 19.78 0.89
N ALA A 361 2.50 19.68 -0.10
CA ALA A 361 1.19 20.34 -0.07
C ALA A 361 0.37 19.93 1.17
N GLY A 362 0.32 18.62 1.46
CA GLY A 362 -0.36 18.07 2.64
C GLY A 362 0.18 18.64 3.96
N ARG A 363 1.51 18.78 4.10
CA ARG A 363 2.15 19.39 5.29
C ARG A 363 1.89 20.87 5.43
N VAL A 364 1.90 21.62 4.33
CA VAL A 364 1.54 23.05 4.34
C VAL A 364 0.08 23.23 4.78
N ALA A 365 -0.82 22.45 4.18
CA ALA A 365 -2.25 22.53 4.47
C ALA A 365 -2.57 22.16 5.92
N SER A 366 -1.98 21.07 6.45
CA SER A 366 -2.17 20.63 7.83
C SER A 366 -1.44 21.50 8.87
N GLY A 367 -0.69 22.51 8.45
CA GLY A 367 0.06 23.37 9.38
C GLY A 367 1.34 22.76 9.96
N ASN A 368 1.80 21.61 9.44
CA ASN A 368 2.97 20.87 9.92
C ASN A 368 4.26 21.17 9.12
N ALA A 369 4.18 21.95 8.04
CA ALA A 369 5.36 22.31 7.24
C ALA A 369 6.34 23.16 8.03
N ASN A 370 7.63 22.86 7.91
CA ASN A 370 8.74 23.60 8.47
C ASN A 370 9.50 24.41 7.37
N GLY A 371 10.56 25.11 7.77
CA GLY A 371 11.35 25.91 6.82
C GLY A 371 11.97 25.09 5.69
N LYS A 372 12.45 23.86 5.97
CA LYS A 372 13.04 22.97 4.96
C LYS A 372 12.00 22.48 3.96
N ASP A 373 10.77 22.26 4.41
CA ASP A 373 9.64 21.90 3.54
C ASP A 373 9.32 23.03 2.54
N LEU A 374 9.35 24.28 2.98
CA LEU A 374 9.14 25.42 2.09
C LEU A 374 10.28 25.59 1.08
N ILE A 375 11.53 25.35 1.49
CA ILE A 375 12.66 25.35 0.55
C ILE A 375 12.55 24.20 -0.48
N ALA A 376 12.14 23.02 -0.05
CA ALA A 376 11.88 21.90 -0.97
C ALA A 376 10.75 22.24 -1.96
N LEU A 377 9.68 22.90 -1.49
CA LEU A 377 8.59 23.40 -2.33
C LEU A 377 9.12 24.43 -3.36
N ARG A 378 9.89 25.45 -2.90
CA ARG A 378 10.52 26.45 -3.78
C ARG A 378 11.36 25.80 -4.88
N ASN A 379 12.24 24.86 -4.50
CA ASN A 379 13.13 24.17 -5.44
C ASN A 379 12.33 23.36 -6.47
N SER A 380 11.23 22.74 -6.05
CA SER A 380 10.35 22.00 -6.96
C SER A 380 9.62 22.96 -7.94
N ILE A 381 9.16 24.11 -7.46
CA ILE A 381 8.52 25.13 -8.32
C ILE A 381 9.49 25.68 -9.35
N PHE A 382 10.77 25.82 -9.00
CA PHE A 382 11.80 26.40 -9.88
C PHE A 382 11.94 25.68 -11.21
N VAL A 383 11.73 24.36 -11.23
CA VAL A 383 11.90 23.55 -12.46
C VAL A 383 10.62 23.40 -13.29
N LEU A 384 9.44 23.84 -12.78
CA LEU A 384 8.17 23.70 -13.51
C LEU A 384 8.16 24.43 -14.86
N PRO A 385 8.70 25.66 -15.01
CA PRO A 385 8.76 26.33 -16.30
C PRO A 385 9.54 25.54 -17.35
N GLU A 386 10.67 24.92 -16.99
CA GLU A 386 11.47 24.06 -17.89
C GLU A 386 10.68 22.83 -18.36
N ILE A 387 9.92 22.18 -17.46
CA ILE A 387 9.06 21.05 -17.82
C ILE A 387 7.98 21.51 -18.80
N ARG A 388 7.31 22.65 -18.54
CA ARG A 388 6.27 23.21 -19.44
C ARG A 388 6.83 23.57 -20.83
N GLU A 389 8.03 24.15 -20.88
CA GLU A 389 8.69 24.52 -22.14
C GLU A 389 8.98 23.27 -22.98
N ASN A 390 9.49 22.20 -22.36
CA ASN A 390 9.72 20.92 -23.05
C ASN A 390 8.42 20.26 -23.54
N LEU A 391 7.27 20.54 -22.95
CA LEU A 391 5.96 20.02 -23.36
C LEU A 391 5.23 20.95 -24.37
N ALA A 392 5.73 22.16 -24.62
CA ALA A 392 5.02 23.16 -25.44
C ALA A 392 4.85 22.74 -26.91
N ASP A 393 5.83 22.01 -27.44
CA ASP A 393 5.89 21.58 -28.84
C ASP A 393 5.46 20.12 -29.03
N THR A 394 4.73 19.52 -28.06
CA THR A 394 4.25 18.14 -28.17
C THR A 394 2.87 18.09 -28.84
N ASP A 395 2.65 17.08 -29.70
CA ASP A 395 1.41 16.87 -30.46
C ASP A 395 0.41 15.97 -29.70
N SER A 396 0.87 15.15 -28.74
CA SER A 396 0.01 14.26 -27.97
C SER A 396 -1.02 15.03 -27.13
N ALA A 397 -2.29 14.66 -27.30
CA ALA A 397 -3.39 15.26 -26.55
C ALA A 397 -3.21 15.14 -25.02
N LEU A 398 -2.68 14.00 -24.54
CA LEU A 398 -2.44 13.78 -23.11
C LEU A 398 -1.28 14.65 -22.61
N LEU A 399 -0.15 14.75 -23.34
CA LEU A 399 0.98 15.61 -22.93
C LEU A 399 0.57 17.08 -22.91
N SER A 400 -0.19 17.54 -23.92
CA SER A 400 -0.75 18.89 -23.96
C SER A 400 -1.70 19.15 -22.79
N GLN A 401 -2.58 18.19 -22.44
CA GLN A 401 -3.45 18.29 -21.27
C GLN A 401 -2.65 18.40 -19.97
N LEU A 402 -1.62 17.56 -19.77
CA LEU A 402 -0.76 17.59 -18.58
C LEU A 402 0.00 18.91 -18.49
N SER A 403 0.51 19.45 -19.61
CA SER A 403 1.13 20.77 -19.66
C SER A 403 0.20 21.88 -19.16
N GLY A 404 -1.10 21.82 -19.53
CA GLY A 404 -2.11 22.76 -19.08
C GLY A 404 -2.46 22.65 -17.59
N GLN A 405 -2.23 21.47 -16.98
CA GLN A 405 -2.46 21.23 -15.53
C GLN A 405 -1.26 21.61 -14.65
N ILE A 406 -0.10 21.86 -15.25
CA ILE A 406 1.06 22.41 -14.54
C ILE A 406 0.87 23.90 -14.40
N HIS A 407 0.40 24.34 -13.24
CA HIS A 407 0.10 25.74 -12.97
C HIS A 407 1.35 26.61 -12.86
N ASP A 408 1.22 27.89 -13.16
CA ASP A 408 2.25 28.88 -12.86
C ASP A 408 2.24 29.24 -11.37
N LEU A 409 3.25 28.79 -10.65
CA LEU A 409 3.44 29.01 -9.22
C LEU A 409 4.61 29.99 -8.93
N SER A 410 5.05 30.77 -9.92
CA SER A 410 6.18 31.70 -9.79
C SER A 410 6.03 32.67 -8.61
N TYR A 411 4.81 33.12 -8.34
CA TYR A 411 4.53 33.96 -7.16
C TYR A 411 4.92 33.27 -5.84
N LEU A 412 4.67 31.97 -5.70
CA LEU A 412 5.05 31.21 -4.50
C LEU A 412 6.57 31.03 -4.42
N TYR A 413 7.22 30.82 -5.57
CA TYR A 413 8.68 30.79 -5.62
C TYR A 413 9.28 32.10 -5.11
N ASP A 414 8.84 33.25 -5.65
CA ASP A 414 9.34 34.56 -5.26
C ASP A 414 9.06 34.86 -3.77
N LEU A 415 7.89 34.50 -3.27
CA LEU A 415 7.51 34.68 -1.87
C LEU A 415 8.46 33.92 -0.93
N ILE A 416 8.71 32.64 -1.22
CA ILE A 416 9.56 31.79 -0.39
C ILE A 416 11.03 32.23 -0.51
N GLU A 417 11.48 32.52 -1.75
CA GLU A 417 12.85 32.99 -2.02
C GLU A 417 13.16 34.30 -1.29
N ALA A 418 12.22 35.25 -1.27
CA ALA A 418 12.42 36.52 -0.55
C ALA A 418 12.42 36.33 0.96
N ALA A 419 11.63 35.40 1.50
CA ALA A 419 11.33 35.34 2.93
C ALA A 419 12.19 34.36 3.71
N ILE A 420 12.45 33.16 3.18
CA ILE A 420 13.04 32.04 3.94
C ILE A 420 14.53 31.91 3.63
N VAL A 421 15.35 31.71 4.67
CA VAL A 421 16.78 31.44 4.50
C VAL A 421 17.02 30.12 3.77
N ASP A 422 18.15 29.98 3.04
CA ASP A 422 18.41 28.81 2.21
C ASP A 422 18.66 27.52 3.02
N ASP A 423 19.20 27.62 4.24
CA ASP A 423 19.34 26.49 5.18
C ASP A 423 18.63 26.81 6.51
N PRO A 424 17.29 26.68 6.56
CA PRO A 424 16.53 26.98 7.76
C PRO A 424 16.71 25.89 8.82
N PRO A 425 16.63 26.25 10.13
CA PRO A 425 16.65 25.29 11.21
C PRO A 425 15.45 24.32 11.11
N PHE A 426 15.59 23.17 11.75
CA PHE A 426 14.55 22.16 11.75
C PHE A 426 13.28 22.62 12.51
N THR A 427 13.47 23.36 13.62
CA THR A 427 12.37 23.86 14.46
C THR A 427 12.02 25.29 14.10
N ILE A 428 10.72 25.58 13.92
CA ILE A 428 10.21 26.90 13.52
C ILE A 428 10.18 27.91 14.68
N LYS A 429 10.46 27.50 15.92
CA LYS A 429 10.43 28.37 17.13
C LYS A 429 11.80 28.82 17.59
N GLU A 430 12.88 28.33 16.99
CA GLU A 430 14.25 28.66 17.42
C GLU A 430 14.84 29.92 16.76
N GLY A 431 14.08 30.55 15.88
CA GLY A 431 14.52 31.72 15.10
C GLY A 431 15.44 31.36 13.93
N SER A 432 16.02 32.37 13.30
CA SER A 432 16.90 32.27 12.13
C SER A 432 16.21 31.64 10.89
N LEU A 433 14.91 31.90 10.72
CA LEU A 433 14.09 31.40 9.61
C LEU A 433 13.97 32.42 8.48
N ILE A 434 13.91 33.71 8.80
CA ILE A 434 13.56 34.78 7.88
C ILE A 434 14.80 35.52 7.40
N LYS A 435 14.91 35.67 6.05
CA LYS A 435 15.98 36.43 5.38
C LYS A 435 16.00 37.87 5.84
N SER A 436 17.18 38.46 5.94
CA SER A 436 17.33 39.89 6.14
C SER A 436 16.84 40.65 4.91
N GLY A 437 16.14 41.77 5.13
CA GLY A 437 15.50 42.53 4.08
C GLY A 437 14.02 42.20 3.83
N TYR A 438 13.50 41.15 4.40
CA TYR A 438 12.07 40.78 4.25
C TYR A 438 11.15 41.62 5.13
N SER A 439 11.56 41.89 6.38
CA SER A 439 10.80 42.71 7.33
C SER A 439 11.71 43.75 7.99
N GLN A 440 11.41 45.04 7.73
CA GLN A 440 12.19 46.15 8.31
C GLN A 440 12.17 46.13 9.84
N GLU A 441 11.00 45.86 10.45
CA GLU A 441 10.86 45.81 11.92
C GLU A 441 11.73 44.69 12.53
N LEU A 442 11.77 43.52 11.88
CA LEU A 442 12.62 42.40 12.30
C LEU A 442 14.12 42.76 12.18
N ASP A 443 14.50 43.40 11.10
CA ASP A 443 15.91 43.81 10.84
C ASP A 443 16.37 44.85 11.82
N ASP A 444 15.52 45.82 12.15
CA ASP A 444 15.85 46.88 13.15
C ASP A 444 16.13 46.26 14.53
N ILE A 445 15.33 45.22 14.93
CA ILE A 445 15.56 44.51 16.20
C ILE A 445 16.84 43.66 16.12
N LYS A 446 17.08 42.95 15.01
CA LYS A 446 18.29 42.16 14.78
C LYS A 446 19.55 43.05 14.84
N PHE A 447 19.49 44.25 14.28
CA PHE A 447 20.56 45.21 14.33
C PHE A 447 20.83 45.67 15.77
N SER A 448 19.79 46.03 16.52
CA SER A 448 19.91 46.43 17.94
C SER A 448 20.52 45.32 18.82
N ILE A 449 20.23 44.05 18.58
CA ILE A 449 20.86 42.95 19.28
C ILE A 449 22.35 42.82 18.89
N LYS A 450 22.67 42.97 17.62
CA LYS A 450 24.09 42.92 17.15
C LYS A 450 24.91 43.96 17.84
N ASP A 451 24.41 45.19 17.95
CA ASP A 451 25.07 46.27 18.70
C ASP A 451 25.19 45.94 20.16
N GLY A 452 24.16 45.39 20.82
CA GLY A 452 24.20 44.93 22.21
C GLY A 452 25.22 43.81 22.44
N LYS A 453 25.29 42.81 21.56
CA LYS A 453 26.31 41.73 21.67
C LYS A 453 27.73 42.27 21.44
N GLN A 454 27.90 43.21 20.53
CA GLN A 454 29.21 43.87 20.30
C GLN A 454 29.62 44.74 21.50
N TRP A 455 28.68 45.43 22.14
CA TRP A 455 28.92 46.15 23.39
C TRP A 455 29.37 45.16 24.50
N ILE A 456 28.67 44.04 24.71
CA ILE A 456 29.04 43.01 25.69
C ILE A 456 30.45 42.44 25.39
N ALA A 457 30.77 42.19 24.14
CA ALA A 457 32.10 41.71 23.70
C ALA A 457 33.18 42.76 23.98
N SER A 458 32.88 44.04 23.83
CA SER A 458 33.81 45.15 24.12
C SER A 458 33.98 45.38 25.63
N LEU A 459 33.01 44.98 26.45
CA LEU A 459 33.01 45.14 27.92
C LEU A 459 34.23 44.41 28.57
N GLU A 460 34.61 43.26 28.03
CA GLU A 460 35.78 42.54 28.54
C GLU A 460 37.06 43.43 28.49
N SER A 461 37.25 44.10 27.36
CA SER A 461 38.42 44.98 27.19
C SER A 461 38.32 46.23 28.07
N LYS A 462 37.14 46.87 28.13
CA LYS A 462 36.88 48.03 28.99
C LYS A 462 37.06 47.69 30.45
N GLU A 463 36.53 46.58 30.93
CA GLU A 463 36.65 46.16 32.35
C GLU A 463 38.06 45.70 32.70
N ARG A 464 38.81 45.09 31.79
CA ARG A 464 40.23 44.83 31.98
C ARG A 464 41.07 46.11 32.16
N GLU A 465 40.76 47.15 31.36
CA GLU A 465 41.45 48.44 31.47
C GLU A 465 41.02 49.19 32.75
N ARG A 466 39.72 49.19 33.08
CA ARG A 466 39.17 49.83 34.27
C ARG A 466 39.68 49.23 35.57
N THR A 467 39.73 47.90 35.66
CA THR A 467 40.05 47.15 36.88
C THR A 467 41.52 46.79 36.99
N GLY A 468 42.28 46.83 35.88
CA GLY A 468 43.67 46.34 35.81
C GLY A 468 43.81 44.81 35.84
N ILE A 469 42.70 44.08 35.86
CA ILE A 469 42.70 42.62 35.97
C ILE A 469 42.85 41.99 34.56
N LYS A 470 44.06 41.65 34.18
CA LYS A 470 44.39 41.09 32.85
C LYS A 470 43.72 39.74 32.55
N THR A 471 43.35 38.98 33.57
CA THR A 471 42.71 37.64 33.46
C THR A 471 41.21 37.67 33.47
N LEU A 472 40.59 38.84 33.58
CA LEU A 472 39.14 39.01 33.55
C LEU A 472 38.57 38.52 32.20
N LYS A 473 37.49 37.79 32.26
CA LYS A 473 36.76 37.29 31.08
C LYS A 473 35.25 37.55 31.22
N VAL A 474 34.61 37.90 30.14
CA VAL A 474 33.15 37.97 30.06
C VAL A 474 32.65 36.63 29.46
N GLY A 475 31.73 35.94 30.12
CA GLY A 475 31.19 34.68 29.67
C GLY A 475 29.68 34.63 29.78
N PHE A 476 29.07 33.65 29.13
CA PHE A 476 27.61 33.38 29.16
C PHE A 476 27.32 31.97 29.67
N ASN A 477 26.29 31.83 30.48
CA ASN A 477 25.79 30.54 30.97
C ASN A 477 24.25 30.55 30.88
N LYS A 478 23.67 29.47 30.33
CA LYS A 478 22.20 29.36 30.14
C LYS A 478 21.39 29.56 31.44
N VAL A 479 21.94 29.18 32.61
CA VAL A 479 21.25 29.28 33.91
C VAL A 479 21.42 30.66 34.54
N PHE A 480 22.63 31.27 34.41
CA PHE A 480 22.97 32.48 35.12
C PHE A 480 23.07 33.74 34.24
N GLY A 481 22.97 33.60 32.93
CA GLY A 481 23.15 34.67 31.95
C GLY A 481 24.58 35.07 31.71
N TYR A 482 24.82 36.34 31.31
CA TYR A 482 26.16 36.90 31.19
C TYR A 482 26.81 37.17 32.54
N TYR A 483 28.11 36.95 32.66
CA TYR A 483 28.88 37.18 33.89
C TYR A 483 30.31 37.56 33.57
N ILE A 484 30.92 38.26 34.52
CA ILE A 484 32.35 38.60 34.51
C ILE A 484 33.07 37.60 35.41
N ASP A 485 34.01 36.86 34.85
CA ASP A 485 34.76 35.81 35.56
C ASP A 485 36.13 36.38 36.01
N VAL A 486 36.35 36.38 37.30
CA VAL A 486 37.58 36.90 37.95
C VAL A 486 38.20 35.78 38.77
N THR A 487 39.48 35.55 38.61
CA THR A 487 40.22 34.58 39.45
C THR A 487 40.29 35.04 40.93
N LYS A 488 40.17 34.11 41.87
CA LYS A 488 40.22 34.43 43.31
C LYS A 488 41.46 35.23 43.74
N LEU A 489 42.61 35.08 43.05
CA LEU A 489 43.83 35.86 43.27
C LEU A 489 43.61 37.37 43.06
N ASN A 490 42.72 37.75 42.17
CA ASN A 490 42.45 39.13 41.81
C ASN A 490 41.14 39.64 42.39
N ALA A 491 40.45 38.88 43.25
CA ALA A 491 39.19 39.26 43.85
C ALA A 491 39.26 40.57 44.69
N HIS A 492 40.41 40.91 45.20
CA HIS A 492 40.65 42.16 45.96
C HIS A 492 40.72 43.41 45.07
N LEU A 493 40.84 43.28 43.75
CA LEU A 493 40.83 44.36 42.78
C LEU A 493 39.45 44.62 42.16
N VAL A 494 38.47 43.85 42.58
CA VAL A 494 37.09 43.95 42.06
C VAL A 494 36.45 45.22 42.62
N PRO A 495 35.89 46.11 41.75
CA PRO A 495 35.21 47.32 42.19
C PRO A 495 33.92 47.03 42.96
N ASP A 496 33.46 48.04 43.77
CA ASP A 496 32.26 47.90 44.62
C ASP A 496 30.95 47.76 43.85
N ASP A 497 30.92 48.14 42.58
CA ASP A 497 29.77 48.03 41.70
C ASP A 497 29.57 46.61 41.13
N TYR A 498 30.53 45.66 41.36
CA TYR A 498 30.40 44.27 40.98
C TYR A 498 29.56 43.46 41.99
N ILE A 499 28.47 42.94 41.53
CA ILE A 499 27.58 42.08 42.34
C ILE A 499 28.01 40.63 42.14
N ARG A 500 28.45 39.96 43.21
CA ARG A 500 28.86 38.54 43.14
C ARG A 500 27.66 37.65 42.95
N LYS A 501 27.67 36.86 41.90
CA LYS A 501 26.60 35.85 41.56
C LYS A 501 26.95 34.42 41.98
N GLN A 502 28.22 34.01 41.77
CA GLN A 502 28.61 32.61 42.02
C GLN A 502 30.09 32.54 42.41
N THR A 503 30.43 31.68 43.38
CA THR A 503 31.76 31.36 43.76
C THR A 503 32.10 29.94 43.28
N LEU A 504 33.19 29.82 42.49
CA LEU A 504 33.72 28.55 41.98
C LEU A 504 35.01 28.21 42.74
N VAL A 505 35.61 27.05 42.46
CA VAL A 505 36.85 26.61 43.14
C VAL A 505 37.98 27.60 42.92
N ASN A 506 38.21 28.08 41.70
CA ASN A 506 39.32 28.95 41.33
C ASN A 506 38.90 30.38 40.93
N ASN A 507 37.64 30.64 40.63
CA ASN A 507 37.13 31.91 40.11
C ASN A 507 35.89 32.35 40.90
N GLU A 508 35.57 33.64 40.79
CA GLU A 508 34.32 34.22 41.23
C GLU A 508 33.64 34.91 40.03
N ARG A 509 32.31 34.73 39.93
CA ARG A 509 31.50 35.32 38.86
C ARG A 509 30.71 36.50 39.37
N TYR A 510 30.83 37.59 38.65
CA TYR A 510 30.23 38.87 39.00
C TYR A 510 29.31 39.34 37.88
N ILE A 511 28.44 40.31 38.21
CA ILE A 511 27.61 41.03 37.28
C ILE A 511 27.63 42.51 37.66
N THR A 512 27.63 43.40 36.67
CA THR A 512 27.42 44.82 36.88
C THR A 512 25.99 45.22 36.51
N PRO A 513 25.43 46.31 37.06
CA PRO A 513 24.11 46.82 36.66
C PRO A 513 23.98 47.05 35.15
N GLU A 514 25.03 47.64 34.53
CA GLU A 514 25.08 47.86 33.08
C GLU A 514 25.04 46.56 32.26
N LEU A 515 25.80 45.54 32.68
CA LEU A 515 25.78 44.21 32.02
C LEU A 515 24.43 43.55 32.17
N LYS A 516 23.74 43.72 33.31
CA LYS A 516 22.40 43.19 33.57
C LYS A 516 21.33 43.85 32.74
N GLU A 517 21.40 45.17 32.57
CA GLU A 517 20.48 45.92 31.68
C GLU A 517 20.66 45.49 30.21
N MET A 518 21.91 45.41 29.78
CA MET A 518 22.21 44.97 28.41
C MET A 518 21.82 43.50 28.16
N GLU A 519 22.06 42.61 29.15
CA GLU A 519 21.61 41.21 29.13
C GLU A 519 20.09 41.12 28.94
N ASN A 520 19.33 41.86 29.75
CA ASN A 520 17.87 41.86 29.67
C ASN A 520 17.37 42.37 28.31
N LEU A 521 18.02 43.41 27.76
CA LEU A 521 17.73 43.95 26.46
C LEU A 521 17.96 42.92 25.36
N VAL A 522 19.12 42.24 25.37
CA VAL A 522 19.47 41.23 24.37
C VAL A 522 18.53 40.01 24.44
N LEU A 523 18.27 39.48 25.66
CA LEU A 523 17.43 38.27 25.85
C LEU A 523 15.95 38.53 25.49
N ASN A 524 15.43 39.70 25.88
CA ASN A 524 14.06 40.08 25.55
C ASN A 524 13.90 40.30 24.03
N ALA A 525 14.92 40.88 23.39
CA ALA A 525 14.91 41.10 21.95
C ALA A 525 15.10 39.76 21.18
N GLU A 526 15.90 38.82 21.67
CA GLU A 526 15.99 37.47 21.09
C GLU A 526 14.64 36.71 21.14
N THR A 527 13.96 36.79 22.29
CA THR A 527 12.61 36.21 22.43
C THR A 527 11.62 36.88 21.49
N LYS A 528 11.69 38.22 21.34
CA LYS A 528 10.83 38.96 20.41
C LYS A 528 11.13 38.61 18.96
N ILE A 529 12.40 38.46 18.56
CA ILE A 529 12.80 38.01 17.22
C ILE A 529 12.20 36.66 16.92
N ASN A 530 12.38 35.64 17.80
CA ASN A 530 11.88 34.31 17.57
C ASN A 530 10.35 34.31 17.41
N GLN A 531 9.65 35.09 18.21
CA GLN A 531 8.20 35.22 18.11
C GLN A 531 7.79 35.91 16.78
N MET A 532 8.44 36.96 16.36
CA MET A 532 8.16 37.66 15.09
C MET A 532 8.48 36.77 13.89
N GLU A 533 9.64 36.07 13.89
CA GLU A 533 9.98 35.15 12.82
C GLU A 533 8.94 34.02 12.70
N TYR A 534 8.46 33.50 13.84
CA TYR A 534 7.40 32.50 13.88
C TYR A 534 6.08 33.03 13.29
N GLU A 535 5.66 34.27 13.65
CA GLU A 535 4.45 34.89 13.13
C GLU A 535 4.56 35.16 11.62
N ILE A 536 5.70 35.66 11.14
CA ILE A 536 5.96 35.86 9.70
C ILE A 536 5.90 34.51 8.98
N PHE A 537 6.53 33.46 9.52
CA PHE A 537 6.50 32.12 8.95
C PHE A 537 5.07 31.58 8.83
N LEU A 538 4.24 31.78 9.87
CA LEU A 538 2.83 31.39 9.83
C LEU A 538 2.07 32.13 8.71
N SER A 539 2.28 33.44 8.56
CA SER A 539 1.61 34.20 7.50
C SER A 539 2.02 33.77 6.09
N ILE A 540 3.29 33.41 5.88
CA ILE A 540 3.78 32.85 4.62
C ILE A 540 3.10 31.50 4.33
N ARG A 541 3.03 30.64 5.32
CA ARG A 541 2.37 29.34 5.20
C ARG A 541 0.87 29.47 4.88
N GLU A 542 0.17 30.40 5.53
CA GLU A 542 -1.24 30.72 5.24
C GLU A 542 -1.43 31.25 3.82
N GLU A 543 -0.48 32.04 3.31
CA GLU A 543 -0.51 32.52 1.93
C GLU A 543 -0.36 31.36 0.94
N ILE A 544 0.62 30.45 1.15
CA ILE A 544 0.83 29.27 0.32
C ILE A 544 -0.41 28.35 0.36
N GLN A 545 -1.08 28.26 1.52
CA GLN A 545 -2.26 27.43 1.70
C GLN A 545 -3.41 27.79 0.74
N LYS A 546 -3.52 29.02 0.29
CA LYS A 546 -4.52 29.46 -0.70
C LYS A 546 -4.33 28.80 -2.08
N TYR A 547 -3.13 28.30 -2.37
CA TYR A 547 -2.75 27.69 -3.65
C TYR A 547 -2.68 26.16 -3.59
N ILE A 548 -3.10 25.54 -2.47
CA ILE A 548 -2.98 24.07 -2.28
C ILE A 548 -3.60 23.28 -3.42
N ARG A 549 -4.77 23.67 -3.91
CA ARG A 549 -5.43 22.99 -5.02
C ARG A 549 -4.58 23.02 -6.30
N GLN A 550 -3.99 24.18 -6.64
CA GLN A 550 -3.12 24.31 -7.81
C GLN A 550 -1.84 23.46 -7.65
N ILE A 551 -1.28 23.43 -6.44
CA ILE A 551 -0.12 22.59 -6.12
C ILE A 551 -0.48 21.11 -6.29
N GLN A 552 -1.66 20.66 -5.82
CA GLN A 552 -2.13 19.28 -5.97
C GLN A 552 -2.40 18.90 -7.44
N GLU A 553 -3.08 19.77 -8.22
CA GLU A 553 -3.30 19.55 -9.65
C GLU A 553 -1.96 19.44 -10.41
N THR A 554 -1.01 20.31 -10.11
CA THR A 554 0.35 20.27 -10.67
C THR A 554 1.08 18.99 -10.28
N SER A 555 1.01 18.55 -9.03
CA SER A 555 1.69 17.35 -8.56
C SER A 555 1.16 16.09 -9.24
N GLN A 556 -0.16 16.00 -9.46
CA GLN A 556 -0.77 14.88 -10.18
C GLN A 556 -0.37 14.87 -11.66
N ALA A 557 -0.28 16.03 -12.32
CA ALA A 557 0.22 16.12 -13.68
C ALA A 557 1.69 15.66 -13.79
N ILE A 558 2.53 16.11 -12.86
CA ILE A 558 3.95 15.70 -12.77
C ILE A 558 4.08 14.20 -12.52
N ALA A 559 3.28 13.62 -11.62
CA ALA A 559 3.32 12.19 -11.33
C ALA A 559 2.95 11.35 -12.57
N GLN A 560 1.93 11.75 -13.34
CA GLN A 560 1.56 11.08 -14.58
C GLN A 560 2.64 11.22 -15.66
N LEU A 561 3.19 12.41 -15.83
CA LEU A 561 4.29 12.67 -16.78
C LEU A 561 5.51 11.82 -16.46
N ASP A 562 5.86 11.67 -15.19
CA ASP A 562 6.98 10.85 -14.73
C ASP A 562 6.79 9.37 -15.08
N VAL A 563 5.55 8.83 -14.92
CA VAL A 563 5.21 7.47 -15.35
C VAL A 563 5.37 7.31 -16.86
N LEU A 564 4.84 8.25 -17.67
CA LEU A 564 4.96 8.20 -19.13
C LEU A 564 6.41 8.23 -19.58
N CYS A 565 7.24 9.10 -18.97
CA CYS A 565 8.69 9.14 -19.22
C CYS A 565 9.38 7.84 -18.79
N ALA A 566 8.96 7.21 -17.69
CA ALA A 566 9.51 5.93 -17.26
C ALA A 566 9.17 4.82 -18.27
N PHE A 567 7.92 4.77 -18.77
CA PHE A 567 7.51 3.82 -19.81
C PHE A 567 8.29 4.01 -21.11
N ALA A 568 8.45 5.24 -21.58
CA ALA A 568 9.26 5.54 -22.75
C ALA A 568 10.73 5.09 -22.57
N ASN A 569 11.34 5.37 -21.43
CA ASN A 569 12.71 4.98 -21.12
C ASN A 569 12.90 3.46 -21.06
N VAL A 570 11.97 2.73 -20.42
CA VAL A 570 12.02 1.27 -20.36
C VAL A 570 11.82 0.67 -21.74
N SER A 571 10.85 1.18 -22.51
CA SER A 571 10.57 0.74 -23.88
C SER A 571 11.76 0.93 -24.81
N SER A 572 12.43 2.08 -24.74
CA SER A 572 13.65 2.34 -25.51
C SER A 572 14.79 1.38 -25.17
N LYS A 573 15.01 1.11 -23.87
CA LYS A 573 16.12 0.27 -23.41
C LYS A 573 15.92 -1.22 -23.68
N LEU A 574 14.66 -1.69 -23.57
CA LEU A 574 14.33 -3.12 -23.65
C LEU A 574 13.72 -3.54 -24.99
N GLY A 575 13.59 -2.59 -25.93
CA GLY A 575 13.05 -2.85 -27.26
C GLY A 575 11.59 -3.31 -27.20
N TYR A 576 10.75 -2.62 -26.41
CA TYR A 576 9.32 -2.87 -26.35
C TYR A 576 8.60 -2.12 -27.48
N VAL A 577 7.49 -2.67 -27.97
CA VAL A 577 6.73 -2.12 -29.10
C VAL A 577 5.36 -1.61 -28.64
N LYS A 578 4.84 -0.63 -29.38
CA LYS A 578 3.48 -0.11 -29.19
C LYS A 578 2.45 -1.16 -29.53
N PRO A 579 1.57 -1.61 -28.61
CA PRO A 579 0.47 -2.50 -28.93
C PRO A 579 -0.66 -1.75 -29.65
N ILE A 580 -1.42 -2.44 -30.51
CA ILE A 580 -2.69 -1.97 -31.05
C ILE A 580 -3.80 -2.36 -30.07
N ILE A 581 -4.49 -1.36 -29.52
CA ILE A 581 -5.59 -1.58 -28.57
C ILE A 581 -6.90 -1.19 -29.24
N ASP A 582 -7.86 -2.12 -29.22
CA ASP A 582 -9.21 -1.90 -29.78
C ASP A 582 -10.31 -2.62 -28.97
N GLU A 583 -11.56 -2.47 -29.38
CA GLU A 583 -12.74 -3.09 -28.76
C GLU A 583 -13.04 -4.50 -29.33
N SER A 584 -12.10 -5.10 -30.08
CA SER A 584 -12.24 -6.47 -30.58
C SER A 584 -12.11 -7.51 -29.44
N TYR A 585 -12.25 -8.78 -29.78
CA TYR A 585 -11.97 -9.89 -28.88
C TYR A 585 -10.63 -10.55 -29.20
N GLU A 586 -9.85 -9.97 -30.12
CA GLU A 586 -8.57 -10.54 -30.54
C GLU A 586 -7.49 -10.30 -29.49
N LEU A 587 -6.69 -11.33 -29.26
CA LEU A 587 -5.43 -11.26 -28.53
C LEU A 587 -4.37 -11.95 -29.40
N GLN A 588 -3.62 -11.15 -30.14
CA GLN A 588 -2.51 -11.61 -30.96
C GLN A 588 -1.22 -11.02 -30.44
N ILE A 589 -0.26 -11.87 -30.10
CA ILE A 589 1.07 -11.50 -29.64
C ILE A 589 2.07 -12.32 -30.44
N GLU A 590 2.97 -11.65 -31.16
CA GLU A 590 4.03 -12.30 -31.91
C GLU A 590 5.37 -12.14 -31.19
N ARG A 591 6.07 -13.23 -30.98
CA ARG A 591 7.37 -13.30 -30.33
C ARG A 591 7.35 -12.60 -28.95
N GLY A 592 6.31 -12.84 -28.17
CA GLY A 592 6.18 -12.32 -26.80
C GLY A 592 7.30 -12.82 -25.90
N ARG A 593 7.76 -11.95 -24.98
CA ARG A 593 8.79 -12.23 -23.97
C ARG A 593 8.24 -11.93 -22.58
N HIS A 594 8.78 -12.61 -21.56
CA HIS A 594 8.35 -12.36 -20.19
C HIS A 594 9.11 -11.14 -19.62
N PRO A 595 8.46 -10.02 -19.29
CA PRO A 595 9.12 -8.76 -18.95
C PRO A 595 10.09 -8.84 -17.78
N VAL A 596 9.81 -9.71 -16.81
CA VAL A 596 10.65 -9.85 -15.61
C VAL A 596 11.74 -10.89 -15.84
N ILE A 597 11.39 -12.07 -16.36
CA ILE A 597 12.35 -13.18 -16.49
C ILE A 597 13.44 -12.83 -17.52
N GLU A 598 13.10 -12.13 -18.62
CA GLU A 598 14.10 -11.70 -19.60
C GLU A 598 15.21 -10.82 -19.00
N GLN A 599 14.92 -10.10 -17.89
CA GLN A 599 15.90 -9.27 -17.19
C GLN A 599 16.75 -10.06 -16.18
N MET A 600 16.35 -11.29 -15.85
CA MET A 600 17.04 -12.14 -14.88
C MET A 600 17.96 -13.19 -15.50
N ILE A 601 17.89 -13.37 -16.82
CA ILE A 601 18.70 -14.36 -17.54
C ILE A 601 20.08 -13.75 -17.82
N ASP A 602 21.09 -14.22 -17.07
CA ASP A 602 22.48 -13.82 -17.29
C ASP A 602 23.04 -14.40 -18.62
N GLY A 603 23.31 -13.53 -19.60
CA GLY A 603 24.04 -13.91 -20.84
C GLY A 603 23.28 -14.82 -21.81
N GLY A 604 22.00 -15.14 -21.57
CA GLY A 604 21.14 -15.91 -22.48
C GLY A 604 20.05 -15.04 -23.13
N MET A 605 19.53 -15.50 -24.28
CA MET A 605 18.35 -14.88 -24.90
C MET A 605 17.10 -15.58 -24.41
N PHE A 606 16.10 -14.82 -23.98
CA PHE A 606 14.77 -15.36 -23.66
C PHE A 606 14.13 -15.95 -24.94
N VAL A 607 13.56 -17.15 -24.83
CA VAL A 607 12.86 -17.78 -25.97
C VAL A 607 11.45 -17.20 -26.08
N SER A 608 11.24 -16.41 -27.13
CA SER A 608 9.95 -15.75 -27.37
C SER A 608 8.90 -16.73 -27.91
N ASN A 609 7.63 -16.48 -27.58
CA ASN A 609 6.50 -17.32 -27.95
C ASN A 609 5.31 -16.48 -28.47
N ASP A 610 4.56 -17.08 -29.40
CA ASP A 610 3.39 -16.48 -30.01
C ASP A 610 2.13 -16.86 -29.23
N THR A 611 1.14 -15.96 -29.19
CA THR A 611 -0.17 -16.23 -28.58
C THR A 611 -1.27 -15.69 -29.51
N TYR A 612 -2.28 -16.51 -29.77
CA TYR A 612 -3.46 -16.09 -30.51
C TYR A 612 -4.71 -16.65 -29.83
N LEU A 613 -5.61 -15.75 -29.42
CA LEU A 613 -6.92 -16.04 -28.82
C LEU A 613 -7.96 -15.08 -29.40
N ASN A 614 -9.18 -15.59 -29.58
CA ASN A 614 -10.36 -14.78 -29.90
C ASN A 614 -11.61 -15.45 -29.31
N ASN A 615 -12.79 -14.94 -29.60
CA ASN A 615 -14.03 -15.52 -29.09
C ASN A 615 -14.80 -16.36 -30.18
N THR A 616 -14.17 -16.71 -31.30
CA THR A 616 -14.80 -17.43 -32.41
C THR A 616 -14.19 -18.80 -32.66
N ASP A 617 -12.97 -18.85 -33.16
CA ASP A 617 -12.31 -20.07 -33.62
C ASP A 617 -11.17 -20.53 -32.70
N THR A 618 -10.71 -19.66 -31.77
CA THR A 618 -9.63 -19.99 -30.83
C THR A 618 -9.88 -19.29 -29.48
N SER A 619 -10.84 -19.78 -28.71
CA SER A 619 -11.15 -19.20 -27.39
C SER A 619 -10.32 -19.82 -26.27
N MET A 620 -9.81 -21.05 -26.47
CA MET A 620 -9.04 -21.76 -25.45
C MET A 620 -7.79 -22.43 -26.05
N LEU A 621 -6.66 -22.23 -25.35
CA LEU A 621 -5.40 -22.92 -25.63
C LEU A 621 -5.12 -23.93 -24.51
N VAL A 622 -5.21 -25.23 -24.83
CA VAL A 622 -4.84 -26.33 -23.91
C VAL A 622 -3.35 -26.60 -24.10
N ILE A 623 -2.57 -26.35 -23.05
CA ILE A 623 -1.11 -26.38 -23.09
C ILE A 623 -0.61 -27.61 -22.35
N THR A 624 0.01 -28.55 -23.07
CA THR A 624 0.57 -29.78 -22.52
C THR A 624 2.10 -29.74 -22.48
N GLY A 625 2.71 -30.63 -21.74
CA GLY A 625 4.16 -30.79 -21.64
C GLY A 625 4.66 -30.87 -20.19
N PRO A 626 5.97 -31.11 -19.98
CA PRO A 626 6.52 -31.33 -18.64
C PRO A 626 6.55 -30.06 -17.81
N ASN A 627 6.58 -30.24 -16.46
CA ASN A 627 6.89 -29.13 -15.55
C ASN A 627 8.33 -28.68 -15.79
N MET A 628 8.64 -27.43 -15.53
CA MET A 628 9.90 -26.75 -15.82
C MET A 628 10.16 -26.43 -17.31
N ALA A 629 9.28 -26.85 -18.20
CA ALA A 629 9.44 -26.55 -19.63
C ALA A 629 8.97 -25.14 -20.04
N GLY A 630 8.39 -24.38 -19.12
CA GLY A 630 8.02 -22.97 -19.35
C GLY A 630 6.53 -22.69 -19.56
N LYS A 631 5.62 -23.68 -19.35
CA LYS A 631 4.15 -23.49 -19.51
C LYS A 631 3.62 -22.32 -18.68
N SER A 632 3.85 -22.33 -17.38
CA SER A 632 3.38 -21.28 -16.45
C SER A 632 4.03 -19.92 -16.74
N THR A 633 5.31 -19.92 -17.19
CA THR A 633 6.00 -18.70 -17.65
C THR A 633 5.32 -18.09 -18.88
N TYR A 634 4.96 -18.92 -19.86
CA TYR A 634 4.26 -18.50 -21.08
C TYR A 634 2.88 -17.91 -20.77
N MET A 635 2.12 -18.54 -19.89
CA MET A 635 0.80 -18.04 -19.51
C MET A 635 0.90 -16.71 -18.73
N ARG A 636 1.83 -16.61 -17.76
CA ARG A 636 2.08 -15.36 -17.03
C ARG A 636 2.57 -14.24 -17.97
N GLN A 637 3.46 -14.55 -18.90
CA GLN A 637 3.91 -13.62 -19.94
C GLN A 637 2.74 -12.99 -20.69
N THR A 638 1.79 -13.81 -21.15
CA THR A 638 0.60 -13.34 -21.88
C THR A 638 -0.24 -12.39 -21.03
N ALA A 639 -0.51 -12.74 -19.76
CA ALA A 639 -1.26 -11.88 -18.86
C ALA A 639 -0.53 -10.57 -18.54
N LEU A 640 0.78 -10.62 -18.33
CA LEU A 640 1.58 -9.42 -18.06
C LEU A 640 1.64 -8.48 -19.27
N ILE A 641 1.72 -9.01 -20.49
CA ILE A 641 1.67 -8.22 -21.73
C ILE A 641 0.32 -7.50 -21.84
N VAL A 642 -0.80 -8.18 -21.59
CA VAL A 642 -2.14 -7.57 -21.60
C VAL A 642 -2.25 -6.48 -20.53
N LEU A 643 -1.78 -6.76 -19.33
CA LEU A 643 -1.78 -5.81 -18.21
C LEU A 643 -0.95 -4.55 -18.53
N MET A 644 0.27 -4.72 -19.04
CA MET A 644 1.16 -3.61 -19.43
C MET A 644 0.51 -2.75 -20.51
N ALA A 645 -0.06 -3.38 -21.53
CA ALA A 645 -0.76 -2.68 -22.62
C ALA A 645 -1.90 -1.80 -22.08
N GLN A 646 -2.76 -2.35 -21.20
CA GLN A 646 -3.88 -1.61 -20.63
C GLN A 646 -3.46 -0.61 -19.53
N ALA A 647 -2.28 -0.72 -18.97
CA ALA A 647 -1.68 0.34 -18.17
C ALA A 647 -1.19 1.53 -19.02
N GLY A 648 -1.08 1.36 -20.33
CA GLY A 648 -0.56 2.36 -21.29
C GLY A 648 0.95 2.25 -21.51
N CYS A 649 1.53 1.09 -21.27
CA CYS A 649 2.96 0.79 -21.51
C CYS A 649 3.15 0.02 -22.82
N PHE A 650 4.26 0.24 -23.51
CA PHE A 650 4.69 -0.64 -24.59
C PHE A 650 5.04 -2.02 -24.06
N VAL A 651 5.00 -3.04 -24.93
CA VAL A 651 5.01 -4.45 -24.55
C VAL A 651 6.20 -5.22 -25.12
N PRO A 652 6.72 -6.23 -24.40
CA PRO A 652 7.87 -7.04 -24.81
C PRO A 652 7.51 -8.08 -25.90
N CYS A 653 7.33 -7.65 -27.13
CA CYS A 653 7.03 -8.51 -28.28
C CYS A 653 7.49 -7.83 -29.59
N ASP A 654 7.31 -8.50 -30.74
CA ASP A 654 7.55 -7.89 -32.06
C ASP A 654 6.27 -7.25 -32.61
N TYR A 655 5.09 -7.80 -32.28
CA TYR A 655 3.77 -7.26 -32.65
C TYR A 655 2.75 -7.68 -31.58
N ALA A 656 1.83 -6.76 -31.22
CA ALA A 656 0.69 -7.09 -30.41
C ALA A 656 -0.58 -6.34 -30.86
N ARG A 657 -1.70 -7.08 -30.97
CA ARG A 657 -3.05 -6.56 -31.06
C ARG A 657 -3.87 -7.13 -29.92
N ILE A 658 -4.44 -6.26 -29.11
CA ILE A 658 -5.09 -6.65 -27.86
C ILE A 658 -6.45 -5.99 -27.79
N GLY A 659 -7.51 -6.80 -27.95
CA GLY A 659 -8.86 -6.39 -27.60
C GLY A 659 -8.97 -6.25 -26.10
N VAL A 660 -9.53 -5.13 -25.64
CA VAL A 660 -9.63 -4.77 -24.21
C VAL A 660 -10.16 -5.93 -23.37
N CYS A 661 -9.50 -6.20 -22.25
CA CYS A 661 -9.89 -7.16 -21.21
C CYS A 661 -10.52 -6.43 -20.04
N ASP A 662 -11.69 -6.90 -19.60
CA ASP A 662 -12.38 -6.41 -18.40
C ASP A 662 -11.77 -6.96 -17.10
N ARG A 663 -11.28 -8.21 -17.15
CA ARG A 663 -10.71 -8.93 -16.00
C ARG A 663 -9.61 -9.89 -16.42
N ILE A 664 -8.62 -10.07 -15.57
CA ILE A 664 -7.66 -11.15 -15.66
C ILE A 664 -7.82 -12.04 -14.43
N PHE A 665 -8.02 -13.33 -14.67
CA PHE A 665 -8.08 -14.34 -13.62
C PHE A 665 -6.89 -15.28 -13.73
N THR A 666 -6.28 -15.60 -12.59
CA THR A 666 -5.20 -16.57 -12.56
C THR A 666 -5.42 -17.61 -11.46
N ARG A 667 -5.36 -18.87 -11.83
CA ARG A 667 -5.21 -19.99 -10.92
C ARG A 667 -3.89 -20.67 -11.23
N ILE A 668 -2.83 -20.37 -10.46
CA ILE A 668 -1.46 -20.87 -10.68
C ILE A 668 -0.94 -21.42 -9.36
N GLY A 669 -0.70 -22.75 -9.31
CA GLY A 669 -0.10 -23.46 -8.17
C GLY A 669 -0.92 -23.41 -6.87
N ALA A 670 -0.75 -24.43 -6.01
CA ALA A 670 -1.32 -24.42 -4.67
C ALA A 670 -0.39 -23.68 -3.70
N SER A 671 -0.84 -22.61 -3.08
CA SER A 671 -0.24 -22.13 -1.83
C SER A 671 -0.98 -22.81 -0.68
N ASP A 672 -0.28 -23.63 0.11
CA ASP A 672 -0.83 -24.18 1.34
C ASP A 672 -1.24 -23.04 2.27
N ASN A 673 -2.54 -22.83 2.42
CA ASN A 673 -3.06 -21.87 3.40
C ASN A 673 -3.31 -22.62 4.73
N LEU A 674 -2.22 -23.08 5.34
CA LEU A 674 -2.23 -23.82 6.62
C LEU A 674 -2.91 -23.04 7.75
N SER A 675 -2.98 -21.70 7.64
CA SER A 675 -3.55 -20.82 8.68
C SER A 675 -5.08 -20.94 8.81
N GLN A 676 -5.79 -21.38 7.77
CA GLN A 676 -7.26 -21.52 7.79
C GLN A 676 -7.74 -22.98 7.92
N GLY A 677 -6.82 -23.96 7.96
CA GLY A 677 -7.18 -25.39 8.11
C GLY A 677 -8.00 -25.98 6.94
N GLN A 678 -8.05 -25.27 5.79
CA GLN A 678 -8.77 -25.72 4.60
C GLN A 678 -7.90 -26.64 3.75
N SER A 679 -8.52 -27.69 3.17
CA SER A 679 -7.86 -28.56 2.20
C SER A 679 -7.44 -27.76 0.97
N THR A 680 -6.22 -28.01 0.45
CA THR A 680 -5.71 -27.41 -0.81
C THR A 680 -6.67 -27.61 -1.97
N PHE A 681 -7.34 -28.75 -2.03
CA PHE A 681 -8.36 -29.03 -3.04
C PHE A 681 -9.60 -28.14 -2.90
N PHE A 682 -10.07 -27.90 -1.65
CA PHE A 682 -11.20 -27.01 -1.41
C PHE A 682 -10.90 -25.57 -1.83
N VAL A 683 -9.70 -25.06 -1.50
CA VAL A 683 -9.25 -23.73 -1.94
C VAL A 683 -9.20 -23.65 -3.47
N GLU A 684 -8.64 -24.68 -4.13
CA GLU A 684 -8.60 -24.78 -5.59
C GLU A 684 -10.00 -24.72 -6.21
N MET A 685 -10.95 -25.48 -5.67
CA MET A 685 -12.33 -25.50 -6.17
C MET A 685 -13.06 -24.19 -5.90
N SER A 686 -12.79 -23.52 -4.79
CA SER A 686 -13.36 -22.19 -4.49
C SER A 686 -12.86 -21.12 -5.46
N GLU A 687 -11.53 -21.11 -5.74
CA GLU A 687 -10.94 -20.21 -6.74
C GLU A 687 -11.51 -20.48 -8.15
N LEU A 688 -11.63 -21.77 -8.54
CA LEU A 688 -12.22 -22.13 -9.82
C LEU A 688 -13.71 -21.71 -9.91
N ALA A 689 -14.49 -21.95 -8.85
CA ALA A 689 -15.89 -21.55 -8.78
C ALA A 689 -16.03 -20.01 -8.92
N TYR A 690 -15.17 -19.25 -8.26
CA TYR A 690 -15.13 -17.79 -8.40
C TYR A 690 -14.85 -17.38 -9.84
N ILE A 691 -13.83 -17.95 -10.49
CA ILE A 691 -13.50 -17.67 -11.89
C ILE A 691 -14.69 -17.95 -12.81
N LEU A 692 -15.30 -19.15 -12.68
CA LEU A 692 -16.41 -19.57 -13.54
C LEU A 692 -17.66 -18.69 -13.37
N ASN A 693 -17.94 -18.21 -12.16
CA ASN A 693 -19.09 -17.35 -11.88
C ASN A 693 -18.88 -15.90 -12.30
N CYS A 694 -17.66 -15.35 -12.13
CA CYS A 694 -17.35 -13.93 -12.33
C CYS A 694 -16.77 -13.61 -13.72
N SER A 695 -16.40 -14.62 -14.53
CA SER A 695 -15.85 -14.40 -15.88
C SER A 695 -16.92 -13.92 -16.85
N GLY A 696 -16.59 -12.86 -17.60
CA GLY A 696 -17.34 -12.34 -18.74
C GLY A 696 -16.70 -12.73 -20.06
N ASP A 697 -17.33 -12.34 -21.16
CA ASP A 697 -16.87 -12.61 -22.55
C ASP A 697 -15.57 -11.86 -22.91
N ARG A 698 -15.24 -10.77 -22.20
CA ARG A 698 -13.98 -10.00 -22.37
C ARG A 698 -12.88 -10.39 -21.39
N SER A 699 -13.11 -11.37 -20.53
CA SER A 699 -12.12 -11.80 -19.54
C SER A 699 -10.98 -12.61 -20.16
N LEU A 700 -9.81 -12.59 -19.51
CA LEU A 700 -8.68 -13.47 -19.79
C LEU A 700 -8.47 -14.41 -18.60
N ILE A 701 -8.53 -15.71 -18.83
CA ILE A 701 -8.42 -16.73 -17.77
C ILE A 701 -7.13 -17.52 -17.96
N ILE A 702 -6.39 -17.71 -16.86
CA ILE A 702 -5.20 -18.54 -16.78
C ILE A 702 -5.41 -19.64 -15.75
N LEU A 703 -5.48 -20.87 -16.20
CA LEU A 703 -5.65 -22.05 -15.37
C LEU A 703 -4.40 -22.94 -15.47
N ASP A 704 -3.72 -23.15 -14.35
CA ASP A 704 -2.54 -24.00 -14.28
C ASP A 704 -2.83 -25.20 -13.37
N GLU A 705 -2.88 -26.39 -13.99
CA GLU A 705 -2.92 -27.70 -13.35
C GLU A 705 -4.15 -27.92 -12.42
N ILE A 706 -5.35 -27.69 -12.94
CA ILE A 706 -6.61 -27.93 -12.23
C ILE A 706 -6.84 -29.43 -11.99
N GLY A 707 -7.31 -29.80 -10.78
CA GLY A 707 -7.69 -31.17 -10.41
C GLY A 707 -6.58 -32.01 -9.77
N ARG A 708 -5.44 -31.40 -9.39
CA ARG A 708 -4.32 -32.15 -8.77
C ARG A 708 -4.58 -32.61 -7.33
N GLY A 709 -5.46 -31.93 -6.61
CA GLY A 709 -5.71 -32.17 -5.18
C GLY A 709 -6.62 -33.37 -4.86
N THR A 710 -7.06 -34.15 -5.87
CA THR A 710 -8.00 -35.25 -5.72
C THR A 710 -7.59 -36.49 -6.55
N SER A 711 -8.47 -37.50 -6.67
CA SER A 711 -8.19 -38.66 -7.52
C SER A 711 -8.07 -38.27 -8.99
N THR A 712 -7.25 -39.00 -9.77
CA THR A 712 -6.98 -38.66 -11.18
C THR A 712 -8.27 -38.54 -12.01
N TYR A 713 -9.22 -39.42 -11.84
CA TYR A 713 -10.47 -39.39 -12.59
C TYR A 713 -11.41 -38.25 -12.17
N ASP A 714 -11.50 -37.97 -10.88
CA ASP A 714 -12.29 -36.80 -10.39
C ASP A 714 -11.68 -35.49 -10.90
N GLY A 715 -10.36 -35.36 -10.80
CA GLY A 715 -9.65 -34.16 -11.30
C GLY A 715 -9.81 -33.96 -12.81
N LEU A 716 -9.65 -35.06 -13.60
CA LEU A 716 -9.88 -35.07 -15.04
C LEU A 716 -11.32 -34.66 -15.39
N SER A 717 -12.30 -35.22 -14.69
CA SER A 717 -13.71 -34.95 -14.94
C SER A 717 -14.07 -33.47 -14.68
N ILE A 718 -13.52 -32.89 -13.59
CA ILE A 718 -13.71 -31.47 -13.27
C ILE A 718 -13.02 -30.59 -14.31
N ALA A 719 -11.78 -30.90 -14.68
CA ALA A 719 -11.04 -30.16 -15.68
C ALA A 719 -11.73 -30.18 -17.06
N TRP A 720 -12.25 -31.35 -17.48
CA TRP A 720 -13.03 -31.51 -18.70
C TRP A 720 -14.29 -30.66 -18.67
N ALA A 721 -15.08 -30.78 -17.62
CA ALA A 721 -16.32 -30.00 -17.45
C ALA A 721 -16.06 -28.48 -17.38
N ALA A 722 -14.92 -28.04 -16.85
CA ALA A 722 -14.52 -26.64 -16.83
C ALA A 722 -14.24 -26.14 -18.27
N VAL A 723 -13.57 -26.93 -19.09
CA VAL A 723 -13.34 -26.62 -20.53
C VAL A 723 -14.68 -26.50 -21.26
N ASP A 724 -15.57 -27.50 -21.12
CA ASP A 724 -16.90 -27.47 -21.71
C ASP A 724 -17.69 -26.21 -21.31
N TYR A 725 -17.64 -25.84 -20.03
CA TYR A 725 -18.37 -24.69 -19.50
C TYR A 725 -17.83 -23.36 -20.05
N LEU A 726 -16.50 -23.20 -20.14
CA LEU A 726 -15.87 -21.97 -20.62
C LEU A 726 -15.97 -21.79 -22.14
N CYS A 727 -16.03 -22.90 -22.91
CA CYS A 727 -16.16 -22.89 -24.36
C CYS A 727 -17.62 -22.98 -24.85
N ASN A 728 -18.59 -23.03 -23.92
CA ASN A 728 -20.01 -23.11 -24.30
C ASN A 728 -20.39 -21.87 -25.15
N GLU A 729 -21.31 -22.05 -26.12
CA GLU A 729 -21.79 -21.03 -27.06
C GLU A 729 -22.18 -19.67 -26.45
N LYS A 730 -22.39 -19.61 -25.14
CA LYS A 730 -22.73 -18.39 -24.42
C LYS A 730 -21.56 -17.64 -23.80
N LYS A 731 -20.34 -18.26 -23.69
CA LYS A 731 -19.22 -17.62 -22.98
C LYS A 731 -18.02 -17.36 -23.87
N HIS A 732 -17.47 -18.33 -24.58
CA HIS A 732 -16.26 -18.22 -25.42
C HIS A 732 -15.16 -17.33 -24.83
N VAL A 733 -14.78 -17.59 -23.56
CA VAL A 733 -13.86 -16.75 -22.79
C VAL A 733 -12.43 -17.08 -23.18
N ARG A 734 -11.62 -16.07 -23.45
CA ARG A 734 -10.19 -16.24 -23.77
C ARG A 734 -9.46 -16.93 -22.61
N THR A 735 -9.02 -18.18 -22.81
CA THR A 735 -8.47 -19.03 -21.74
C THR A 735 -7.17 -19.70 -22.16
N LEU A 736 -6.18 -19.64 -21.29
CA LEU A 736 -4.95 -20.42 -21.32
C LEU A 736 -5.03 -21.49 -20.24
N PHE A 737 -5.01 -22.76 -20.63
CA PHE A 737 -5.22 -23.90 -19.73
C PHE A 737 -4.02 -24.86 -19.80
N ALA A 738 -3.12 -24.80 -18.83
CA ALA A 738 -2.03 -25.76 -18.72
C ALA A 738 -2.48 -27.00 -17.93
N THR A 739 -2.16 -28.17 -18.45
CA THR A 739 -2.59 -29.42 -17.83
C THR A 739 -1.58 -30.55 -18.01
N HIS A 740 -1.65 -31.52 -17.11
CA HIS A 740 -0.97 -32.80 -17.24
C HIS A 740 -1.88 -33.93 -17.75
N TYR A 741 -3.17 -33.66 -17.89
CA TYR A 741 -4.12 -34.63 -18.43
C TYR A 741 -4.02 -34.62 -19.95
N HIS A 742 -3.32 -35.61 -20.50
CA HIS A 742 -3.20 -35.76 -21.95
C HIS A 742 -4.55 -36.06 -22.63
N GLU A 743 -5.47 -36.65 -21.86
CA GLU A 743 -6.83 -36.96 -22.30
C GLU A 743 -7.62 -35.70 -22.74
N LEU A 744 -7.30 -34.53 -22.19
CA LEU A 744 -7.94 -33.26 -22.56
C LEU A 744 -7.58 -32.77 -23.99
N THR A 745 -6.52 -33.34 -24.59
CA THR A 745 -6.12 -32.95 -25.94
C THR A 745 -7.13 -33.38 -27.02
N VAL A 746 -7.98 -34.38 -26.73
CA VAL A 746 -9.07 -34.82 -27.61
C VAL A 746 -10.12 -33.71 -27.78
N LEU A 747 -10.21 -32.75 -26.84
CA LEU A 747 -11.20 -31.66 -26.89
C LEU A 747 -11.03 -30.72 -28.09
N GLU A 748 -9.85 -30.63 -28.71
CA GLU A 748 -9.66 -29.88 -29.94
C GLU A 748 -10.55 -30.40 -31.11
N GLU A 749 -10.79 -31.70 -31.13
CA GLU A 749 -11.65 -32.33 -32.16
C GLU A 749 -13.15 -32.25 -31.82
N GLN A 750 -13.46 -32.11 -30.51
CA GLN A 750 -14.83 -32.20 -30.01
C GLN A 750 -15.46 -30.83 -29.78
N ILE A 751 -14.69 -29.82 -29.40
CA ILE A 751 -15.20 -28.51 -28.97
C ILE A 751 -14.63 -27.43 -29.90
N PRO A 752 -15.49 -26.74 -30.66
CA PRO A 752 -15.05 -25.60 -31.47
C PRO A 752 -14.43 -24.51 -30.56
N GLY A 753 -13.30 -23.95 -31.00
CA GLY A 753 -12.58 -22.91 -30.25
C GLY A 753 -11.51 -23.41 -29.31
N VAL A 754 -11.36 -24.73 -29.11
CA VAL A 754 -10.22 -25.32 -28.39
C VAL A 754 -9.08 -25.62 -29.36
N LYS A 755 -7.85 -25.25 -28.97
CA LYS A 755 -6.62 -25.57 -29.68
C LYS A 755 -5.57 -26.14 -28.75
N ASN A 756 -4.84 -27.15 -29.20
CA ASN A 756 -3.76 -27.75 -28.44
C ASN A 756 -2.42 -27.08 -28.74
N LEU A 757 -1.69 -26.82 -27.69
CA LEU A 757 -0.29 -26.40 -27.75
C LEU A 757 0.56 -27.35 -26.89
N ASN A 758 1.82 -27.50 -27.26
CA ASN A 758 2.79 -28.23 -26.45
C ASN A 758 4.11 -27.49 -26.36
N VAL A 759 4.90 -27.84 -25.37
CA VAL A 759 6.27 -27.32 -25.26
C VAL A 759 7.19 -28.17 -26.09
N ASP A 760 7.96 -27.54 -26.98
CA ASP A 760 8.91 -28.24 -27.87
C ASP A 760 10.11 -28.77 -27.05
N VAL A 761 10.49 -30.00 -27.34
CA VAL A 761 11.53 -30.72 -26.61
C VAL A 761 12.45 -31.39 -27.61
N SER A 762 13.75 -31.14 -27.50
CA SER A 762 14.77 -31.85 -28.28
C SER A 762 15.38 -33.02 -27.48
N GLU A 763 15.55 -34.16 -28.13
CA GLU A 763 16.22 -35.29 -27.53
C GLU A 763 17.61 -35.47 -28.15
N GLU A 764 18.65 -35.15 -27.38
CA GLU A 764 20.05 -35.23 -27.80
C GLU A 764 20.78 -36.27 -26.92
N ASN A 765 21.28 -37.33 -27.55
CA ASN A 765 22.06 -38.41 -26.88
C ASN A 765 21.35 -39.04 -25.67
N GLY A 766 20.01 -39.18 -25.72
CA GLY A 766 19.21 -39.72 -24.61
C GLY A 766 19.00 -38.72 -23.44
N ASN A 767 19.43 -37.48 -23.61
CA ASN A 767 19.11 -36.39 -22.71
C ASN A 767 18.08 -35.47 -23.36
N ILE A 768 17.14 -35.02 -22.53
CA ILE A 768 16.09 -34.09 -22.96
C ILE A 768 16.57 -32.66 -22.71
N VAL A 769 16.48 -31.85 -23.75
CA VAL A 769 16.69 -30.39 -23.70
C VAL A 769 15.34 -29.70 -23.93
N PHE A 770 14.91 -28.96 -22.96
CA PHE A 770 13.70 -28.12 -23.10
C PHE A 770 14.03 -26.89 -23.94
N LEU A 771 13.37 -26.73 -25.08
CA LEU A 771 13.57 -25.60 -25.95
C LEU A 771 12.81 -24.35 -25.51
N HIS A 772 11.91 -24.47 -24.52
CA HIS A 772 11.02 -23.41 -24.01
C HIS A 772 10.16 -22.77 -25.12
N LYS A 773 10.05 -23.40 -26.30
CA LYS A 773 9.22 -22.96 -27.41
C LYS A 773 7.87 -23.66 -27.34
N ILE A 774 6.80 -22.87 -27.45
CA ILE A 774 5.42 -23.35 -27.54
C ILE A 774 5.09 -23.56 -29.01
N VAL A 775 4.58 -24.75 -29.36
CA VAL A 775 4.25 -25.15 -30.73
C VAL A 775 2.84 -25.75 -30.76
N PRO A 776 2.13 -25.65 -31.92
CA PRO A 776 0.84 -26.29 -32.11
C PRO A 776 0.90 -27.82 -32.00
N GLY A 777 -0.18 -28.43 -31.47
CA GLY A 777 -0.35 -29.87 -31.34
C GLY A 777 -0.25 -30.36 -29.89
N SER A 778 -0.40 -31.69 -29.72
CA SER A 778 -0.35 -32.34 -28.40
C SER A 778 1.04 -32.96 -28.13
N ALA A 779 1.46 -33.00 -26.86
CA ALA A 779 2.65 -33.72 -26.45
C ALA A 779 2.45 -35.24 -26.60
N SER A 780 3.37 -35.89 -27.26
CA SER A 780 3.25 -37.31 -27.61
C SER A 780 3.62 -38.28 -26.46
N ARG A 781 4.29 -37.78 -25.39
CA ARG A 781 4.80 -38.60 -24.29
C ARG A 781 4.86 -37.82 -22.97
N SER A 782 4.81 -38.56 -21.85
CA SER A 782 5.08 -38.00 -20.54
C SER A 782 6.60 -37.97 -20.26
N TYR A 783 7.09 -36.84 -19.73
CA TYR A 783 8.52 -36.60 -19.45
C TYR A 783 8.90 -36.63 -17.97
N GLY A 784 7.99 -37.05 -17.09
CA GLY A 784 8.19 -37.01 -15.62
C GLY A 784 9.45 -37.78 -15.16
N ILE A 785 9.74 -38.92 -15.75
CA ILE A 785 10.92 -39.74 -15.39
C ILE A 785 12.21 -39.02 -15.82
N HIS A 786 12.20 -38.35 -16.93
CA HIS A 786 13.35 -37.55 -17.41
C HIS A 786 13.64 -36.34 -16.50
N VAL A 787 12.60 -35.64 -16.04
CA VAL A 787 12.73 -34.57 -15.04
C VAL A 787 13.30 -35.11 -13.73
N ALA A 788 12.83 -36.27 -13.29
CA ALA A 788 13.37 -36.96 -12.10
C ALA A 788 14.87 -37.32 -12.25
N ARG A 789 15.28 -37.69 -13.47
CA ARG A 789 16.70 -37.91 -13.81
C ARG A 789 17.53 -36.61 -13.67
N LEU A 790 17.04 -35.50 -14.20
CA LEU A 790 17.70 -34.20 -14.09
C LEU A 790 17.77 -33.71 -12.62
N ALA A 791 16.79 -34.04 -11.81
CA ALA A 791 16.75 -33.76 -10.37
C ALA A 791 17.72 -34.65 -9.54
N GLY A 792 18.40 -35.60 -10.17
CA GLY A 792 19.38 -36.46 -9.48
C GLY A 792 18.79 -37.67 -8.77
N VAL A 793 17.57 -38.10 -9.10
CA VAL A 793 16.98 -39.36 -8.55
C VAL A 793 17.82 -40.57 -8.96
N PRO A 794 18.04 -41.55 -8.05
CA PRO A 794 18.88 -42.71 -8.31
C PRO A 794 18.48 -43.51 -9.57
N LYS A 795 19.46 -43.91 -10.41
CA LYS A 795 19.24 -44.58 -11.68
C LYS A 795 18.43 -45.89 -11.55
N GLU A 796 18.62 -46.66 -10.48
CA GLU A 796 17.88 -47.88 -10.24
C GLU A 796 16.37 -47.64 -10.08
N LEU A 797 16.01 -46.59 -9.37
CA LEU A 797 14.61 -46.18 -9.21
C LEU A 797 14.02 -45.74 -10.55
N LEU A 798 14.78 -44.96 -11.35
CA LEU A 798 14.33 -44.47 -12.65
C LEU A 798 14.06 -45.62 -13.63
N ASN A 799 14.96 -46.62 -13.71
CA ASN A 799 14.79 -47.81 -14.57
C ASN A 799 13.56 -48.64 -14.17
N ASN A 800 13.29 -48.77 -12.86
CA ASN A 800 12.09 -49.44 -12.36
C ASN A 800 10.83 -48.61 -12.70
N ALA A 801 10.88 -47.31 -12.57
CA ALA A 801 9.77 -46.42 -12.95
C ALA A 801 9.44 -46.48 -14.45
N GLU A 802 10.46 -46.51 -15.34
CA GLU A 802 10.27 -46.68 -16.80
C GLU A 802 9.58 -48.01 -17.13
N SER A 803 10.00 -49.10 -16.50
CA SER A 803 9.36 -50.42 -16.72
C SER A 803 7.91 -50.48 -16.25
N LYS A 804 7.57 -49.74 -15.21
CA LYS A 804 6.18 -49.62 -14.72
C LYS A 804 5.32 -48.71 -15.59
N LEU A 805 5.90 -47.59 -16.07
CA LEU A 805 5.21 -46.65 -16.97
C LEU A 805 4.78 -47.37 -18.25
N LEU A 806 5.69 -48.15 -18.87
CA LEU A 806 5.37 -48.91 -20.07
C LEU A 806 4.22 -49.92 -19.86
N LYS A 807 4.10 -50.52 -18.65
CA LYS A 807 2.98 -51.39 -18.31
C LYS A 807 1.67 -50.66 -18.14
N LEU A 808 1.70 -49.47 -17.59
CA LEU A 808 0.51 -48.65 -17.40
C LEU A 808 0.02 -48.07 -18.74
N GLU A 809 0.91 -47.58 -19.60
CA GLU A 809 0.56 -47.05 -20.92
C GLU A 809 -0.04 -48.12 -21.83
N ASN A 810 0.45 -49.34 -21.78
CA ASN A 810 -0.10 -50.48 -22.54
C ASN A 810 -1.45 -50.96 -22.01
N GLY A 811 -1.80 -50.71 -20.71
CA GLY A 811 -3.11 -51.00 -20.13
C GLY A 811 -4.18 -49.94 -20.41
N THR A 812 -3.78 -48.73 -20.78
CA THR A 812 -4.70 -47.62 -21.05
C THR A 812 -5.23 -47.62 -22.49
N SER A 813 -4.64 -48.36 -23.41
CA SER A 813 -5.16 -48.53 -24.79
C SER A 813 -6.55 -49.16 -24.83
N ASP A 814 -6.95 -49.93 -23.82
CA ASP A 814 -8.30 -50.48 -23.71
C ASP A 814 -9.35 -49.45 -23.28
N ILE A 815 -8.94 -48.37 -22.60
CA ILE A 815 -9.84 -47.29 -22.16
C ILE A 815 -10.12 -46.28 -23.28
N GLN A 816 -9.11 -45.97 -24.11
CA GLN A 816 -9.31 -45.13 -25.29
C GLN A 816 -10.30 -45.75 -26.28
N ASN A 817 -10.21 -47.06 -26.52
CA ASN A 817 -11.16 -47.77 -27.35
C ASN A 817 -12.58 -47.82 -26.75
N ALA A 818 -12.74 -47.74 -25.44
CA ALA A 818 -14.05 -47.67 -24.79
C ALA A 818 -14.70 -46.28 -24.90
N ILE A 819 -13.91 -45.21 -24.95
CA ILE A 819 -14.38 -43.82 -25.14
C ILE A 819 -14.77 -43.57 -26.61
N GLU A 820 -14.00 -44.05 -27.59
CA GLU A 820 -14.33 -43.98 -29.01
C GLU A 820 -15.58 -44.80 -29.37
N GLY A 821 -15.84 -45.90 -28.66
CA GLY A 821 -17.04 -46.72 -28.81
C GLY A 821 -18.33 -46.07 -28.27
N ALA A 822 -18.23 -45.11 -27.35
CA ALA A 822 -19.41 -44.49 -26.72
C ALA A 822 -20.04 -43.35 -27.59
N SER A 823 -19.25 -42.79 -28.52
CA SER A 823 -19.72 -41.66 -29.38
C SER A 823 -20.57 -42.09 -30.59
N THR A 824 -20.72 -43.40 -30.86
CA THR A 824 -21.43 -43.91 -32.04
C THR A 824 -22.78 -44.57 -31.77
N GLN A 825 -23.32 -44.63 -30.56
CA GLN A 825 -24.64 -45.19 -30.25
C GLN A 825 -25.53 -44.31 -29.36
N ALA A 826 -26.04 -43.27 -29.90
CA ALA A 826 -27.29 -42.69 -29.43
C ALA A 826 -28.45 -43.21 -30.25
N GLY A 827 -29.11 -44.30 -29.82
CA GLY A 827 -30.26 -44.86 -30.48
C GLY A 827 -30.78 -46.17 -29.85
N HIS A 828 -31.76 -46.03 -29.02
CA HIS A 828 -32.83 -46.97 -28.59
C HIS A 828 -32.49 -48.40 -28.06
N GLY A 829 -32.80 -48.55 -26.76
CA GLY A 829 -33.72 -49.63 -26.38
C GLY A 829 -33.19 -50.87 -25.67
N LYS A 830 -33.68 -51.05 -24.45
CA LYS A 830 -33.98 -52.25 -23.70
C LYS A 830 -32.88 -53.01 -22.93
N THR A 831 -33.09 -52.92 -21.62
CA THR A 831 -32.75 -53.92 -20.58
C THR A 831 -32.48 -55.32 -21.03
N GLU A 832 -31.30 -55.89 -20.62
CA GLU A 832 -31.20 -57.25 -20.09
C GLU A 832 -29.90 -57.41 -19.23
N THR A 833 -30.09 -58.01 -18.09
CA THR A 833 -29.10 -58.38 -17.08
C THR A 833 -28.16 -59.51 -17.54
N SER A 834 -26.84 -59.32 -17.43
CA SER A 834 -25.96 -60.49 -17.20
C SER A 834 -24.69 -60.07 -16.46
N SER A 835 -24.50 -60.78 -15.35
CA SER A 835 -23.34 -60.76 -14.46
C SER A 835 -22.05 -61.17 -15.16
N GLY A 836 -21.05 -60.32 -15.09
CA GLY A 836 -19.64 -60.66 -15.42
C GLY A 836 -18.72 -59.96 -14.45
N VAL A 837 -18.14 -60.73 -13.53
CA VAL A 837 -17.18 -60.31 -12.52
C VAL A 837 -15.89 -59.92 -13.23
N SER A 838 -15.46 -58.66 -13.13
CA SER A 838 -14.06 -58.25 -13.37
C SER A 838 -13.43 -57.88 -12.03
N GLU A 839 -12.37 -58.63 -11.68
CA GLU A 839 -11.56 -58.38 -10.49
C GLU A 839 -10.88 -56.98 -10.59
N GLN A 840 -11.37 -56.07 -9.79
CA GLN A 840 -10.77 -54.75 -9.62
C GLN A 840 -9.76 -54.87 -8.45
N LEU A 841 -8.48 -54.63 -8.74
CA LEU A 841 -7.45 -54.45 -7.73
C LEU A 841 -7.73 -53.12 -6.99
N SER A 842 -8.49 -53.22 -5.91
CA SER A 842 -8.71 -52.11 -4.98
C SER A 842 -7.65 -52.15 -3.89
N PHE A 843 -6.70 -51.22 -3.92
CA PHE A 843 -5.93 -50.89 -2.75
C PHE A 843 -6.69 -49.83 -1.95
N PHE A 844 -7.04 -50.19 -0.69
CA PHE A 844 -7.77 -49.38 0.30
C PHE A 844 -9.26 -49.13 0.02
N ILE A 845 -10.08 -50.12 0.35
CA ILE A 845 -11.41 -49.86 0.85
C ILE A 845 -11.27 -49.74 2.37
N PRO A 846 -11.60 -48.62 3.02
CA PRO A 846 -11.86 -48.61 4.46
C PRO A 846 -13.05 -49.55 4.66
N GLY A 847 -12.88 -50.57 5.49
CA GLY A 847 -14.02 -51.43 5.87
C GLY A 847 -15.15 -50.58 6.45
N PRO A 848 -16.38 -51.05 6.47
CA PRO A 848 -17.52 -50.26 6.97
C PRO A 848 -17.16 -49.72 8.36
N ASN A 849 -17.21 -48.43 8.50
CA ASN A 849 -16.90 -47.74 9.75
C ASN A 849 -17.90 -48.21 10.83
N PRO A 850 -17.46 -48.94 11.84
CA PRO A 850 -18.37 -49.56 12.79
C PRO A 850 -19.22 -48.51 13.57
N VAL A 851 -18.70 -47.30 13.71
CA VAL A 851 -19.40 -46.17 14.30
C VAL A 851 -20.58 -45.74 13.41
N ALA A 852 -20.38 -45.63 12.09
CA ALA A 852 -21.43 -45.28 11.15
C ALA A 852 -22.54 -46.36 11.03
N GLU A 853 -22.16 -47.66 11.11
CA GLU A 853 -23.14 -48.73 11.12
C GLU A 853 -23.96 -48.78 12.41
N ARG A 854 -23.35 -48.47 13.55
CA ARG A 854 -24.02 -48.41 14.84
C ARG A 854 -24.99 -47.25 14.89
N LEU A 855 -24.60 -46.07 14.38
CA LEU A 855 -25.48 -44.90 14.29
C LEU A 855 -26.70 -45.12 13.35
N LYS A 856 -26.53 -45.78 12.22
CA LYS A 856 -27.63 -46.10 11.30
C LYS A 856 -28.68 -47.04 11.89
N LYS A 857 -28.34 -47.85 12.90
CA LYS A 857 -29.24 -48.80 13.56
C LYS A 857 -29.95 -48.22 14.79
N LEU A 858 -29.68 -47.00 15.18
CA LEU A 858 -30.28 -46.34 16.31
C LEU A 858 -31.59 -45.64 15.90
N ASP A 859 -32.70 -45.99 16.56
CA ASP A 859 -33.93 -45.23 16.47
C ASP A 859 -33.91 -44.12 17.53
N LEU A 860 -33.68 -42.90 17.09
CA LEU A 860 -33.57 -41.71 17.94
C LEU A 860 -34.83 -41.40 18.73
N MET A 861 -35.98 -41.93 18.32
CA MET A 861 -37.24 -41.67 19.00
C MET A 861 -37.47 -42.58 20.22
N GLU A 862 -36.72 -43.67 20.33
CA GLU A 862 -36.79 -44.61 21.48
C GLU A 862 -35.67 -44.42 22.50
N VAL A 863 -34.72 -43.53 22.24
CA VAL A 863 -33.53 -43.32 23.10
C VAL A 863 -33.77 -42.29 24.19
N THR A 864 -33.71 -42.68 25.44
CA THR A 864 -33.81 -41.79 26.59
C THR A 864 -32.48 -40.99 26.80
N PRO A 865 -32.51 -39.82 27.46
CA PRO A 865 -31.29 -39.00 27.65
C PRO A 865 -30.12 -39.74 28.35
N SER A 866 -30.44 -40.64 29.29
CA SER A 866 -29.42 -41.44 29.98
C SER A 866 -28.84 -42.55 29.09
N GLN A 867 -29.63 -43.10 28.16
CA GLN A 867 -29.17 -44.05 27.15
C GLN A 867 -28.33 -43.37 26.05
N ALA A 868 -28.67 -42.10 25.67
CA ALA A 868 -27.91 -41.33 24.71
C ALA A 868 -26.46 -41.09 25.17
N ILE A 869 -26.26 -40.72 26.44
CA ILE A 869 -24.91 -40.54 27.01
C ILE A 869 -24.11 -41.84 26.95
N ARG A 870 -24.72 -42.96 27.28
CA ARG A 870 -24.06 -44.29 27.26
C ARG A 870 -23.72 -44.72 25.84
N ILE A 871 -24.57 -44.46 24.87
CA ILE A 871 -24.32 -44.75 23.45
C ILE A 871 -23.20 -43.83 22.93
N LEU A 872 -23.11 -42.57 23.35
CA LEU A 872 -21.99 -41.69 22.99
C LEU A 872 -20.66 -42.15 23.61
N GLU A 873 -20.66 -42.67 24.82
CA GLU A 873 -19.47 -43.30 25.43
C GLU A 873 -19.05 -44.56 24.66
N GLU A 874 -19.98 -45.42 24.30
CA GLU A 874 -19.73 -46.62 23.48
C GLU A 874 -19.16 -46.26 22.08
N LEU A 875 -19.72 -45.24 21.44
CA LEU A 875 -19.24 -44.74 20.13
C LEU A 875 -17.87 -44.10 20.21
N LYS A 876 -17.53 -43.42 21.33
CA LYS A 876 -16.22 -42.82 21.58
C LYS A 876 -15.14 -43.86 21.81
N GLU A 877 -15.47 -45.04 22.40
CA GLU A 877 -14.54 -46.17 22.55
C GLU A 877 -14.32 -46.95 21.25
N MET A 878 -15.17 -46.72 20.21
CA MET A 878 -15.07 -47.35 18.89
C MET A 878 -14.26 -46.53 17.87
N ILE A 879 -13.92 -45.29 18.24
CA ILE A 879 -13.05 -44.40 17.47
C ILE A 879 -11.59 -44.58 17.90
#